data_73e7abb94585063658c0d15de9699d34
#
_entry.id   73e7abb94585063658c0d15de9699d34
#
_cell.length_a   1.000
_cell.length_b   1.000
_cell.length_c   1.000
_cell.angle_alpha   90.00
_cell.angle_beta   90.00
_cell.angle_gamma   90.00
#
_symmetry.space_group_name_H-M   'P 1'
#
loop_
_entity.id
_entity.type
_entity.pdbx_description
1 polymer ?
#
loop_
_entity_poly.entity_id
_entity_poly.type
_entity_poly.pdbx_seq_one_letter_code
_entity_poly.pdbx_strand_id
1 'polypeptide(L)'
;MRHYQHGKVIFRWCDTCGTLVLGEVCGICGRPGREFEVSAPGDIRPCFGKGVDTVADLFHRHFGTSGLLRTRNVFLNKVAGEDRTDEVVLDGKVIAVIRFELVKDDFTLELKAEGAALLAKMARKGVVKARRPQGHLKGKKLDGADVLEFSGVFAAGDPVVVVMGNNIAAGEARVDSSQVKEGEKVVHLRSVCKADIPFPLVSADWNDFVKANHKHLEQLESIAVSDIRSFVNNSKLPITLSFSGGKDSLACYGLAKKALRKFDLLFVDTGLEFPETVQYVQSFARTRGERLKIAKAGNAFWENVGAFGPPAKDFRWCCKVCKLGPLTSLIEDNYRNGTVTIEGNRALESFARMDIGFVERNPFVPNQTVLNPIRHWIAAEVWGYIWIEDLEFNPLYEQDYERIGCYLCASCLGSEWKTTGEIHPDLHSQWERSLGEWGEQVGVSPEFVRYGFWRWKSLPPKMRLVAEELQMKVPQMRSDSMELRISKGASPCVAGGFSMEGVLTVPHKRDFSQVAEALKTVGKVKFSPEFEVVMVKTADGTLKMFGGGHISAIAPTKEGAQALFQAGAEAFLRGQLCTNCRICERNCKFKAITADGQLKVDERRCRQCGKCAEACVVAHYYDKLVKAGEGKPVYAGVK
;
A
#
# COMPACT_ATOMS: atom_id res chain seq x y z
N MET A 1 -13.26 15.26 -1.36
CA MET A 1 -13.07 13.84 -0.96
C MET A 1 -13.87 12.82 -1.79
N ARG A 2 -15.13 13.08 -2.17
CA ARG A 2 -15.93 12.13 -2.99
C ARG A 2 -15.46 11.96 -4.44
N HIS A 3 -14.75 12.93 -5.01
CA HIS A 3 -14.32 12.92 -6.42
C HIS A 3 -13.15 11.99 -6.75
N TYR A 4 -12.37 11.56 -5.78
CA TYR A 4 -11.18 10.72 -5.99
C TYR A 4 -11.49 9.25 -6.32
N GLN A 5 -12.63 8.74 -5.89
CA GLN A 5 -13.03 7.34 -6.16
C GLN A 5 -14.16 7.19 -7.18
N HIS A 6 -14.87 8.27 -7.48
CA HIS A 6 -16.03 8.27 -8.35
C HIS A 6 -15.96 9.47 -9.29
N GLY A 7 -15.54 9.24 -10.51
CA GLY A 7 -15.45 10.29 -11.52
C GLY A 7 -14.74 9.81 -12.76
N LYS A 8 -14.68 10.68 -13.73
CA LYS A 8 -13.93 10.48 -14.96
C LYS A 8 -12.76 11.48 -15.01
N VAL A 9 -11.61 10.99 -15.45
CA VAL A 9 -10.43 11.80 -15.73
C VAL A 9 -10.23 11.83 -17.23
N ILE A 10 -10.00 13.01 -17.77
CA ILE A 10 -9.83 13.22 -19.20
C ILE A 10 -8.35 13.25 -19.53
N PHE A 11 -7.96 12.44 -20.50
CA PHE A 11 -6.65 12.43 -21.14
C PHE A 11 -6.77 12.71 -22.63
N ARG A 12 -5.63 12.91 -23.30
CA ARG A 12 -5.57 13.13 -24.75
C ARG A 12 -4.73 12.08 -25.44
N TRP A 13 -5.16 11.69 -26.63
CA TRP A 13 -4.48 10.72 -27.49
C TRP A 13 -4.20 11.33 -28.86
N CYS A 14 -3.00 11.21 -29.35
CA CYS A 14 -2.65 11.60 -30.71
C CYS A 14 -2.92 10.45 -31.68
N ASP A 15 -4.03 10.53 -32.45
CA ASP A 15 -4.40 9.52 -33.44
C ASP A 15 -3.40 9.43 -34.61
N THR A 16 -2.59 10.48 -34.84
CA THR A 16 -1.55 10.52 -35.89
C THR A 16 -0.27 9.82 -35.45
N CYS A 17 0.12 9.98 -34.18
CA CYS A 17 1.39 9.44 -33.64
C CYS A 17 1.17 8.22 -32.75
N GLY A 18 -0.07 7.76 -32.52
CA GLY A 18 -0.40 6.54 -31.80
C GLY A 18 0.00 6.55 -30.31
N THR A 19 -0.02 7.70 -29.64
CA THR A 19 0.47 7.78 -28.26
C THR A 19 -0.32 8.77 -27.39
N LEU A 20 -0.21 8.58 -26.05
CA LEU A 20 -0.78 9.47 -25.04
C LEU A 20 -0.11 10.86 -25.12
N VAL A 21 -0.92 11.93 -25.03
CA VAL A 21 -0.48 13.32 -24.95
C VAL A 21 -0.83 13.85 -23.57
N LEU A 22 0.17 14.21 -22.79
CA LEU A 22 0.05 14.76 -21.43
C LEU A 22 -0.19 16.26 -21.43
N GLY A 23 0.32 16.96 -22.47
CA GLY A 23 0.08 18.37 -22.68
C GLY A 23 -1.17 18.67 -23.54
N GLU A 24 -1.24 19.88 -24.08
CA GLU A 24 -2.36 20.30 -24.95
C GLU A 24 -2.22 19.77 -26.38
N VAL A 25 -0.99 19.72 -26.88
CA VAL A 25 -0.67 19.32 -28.26
C VAL A 25 0.44 18.28 -28.27
N CYS A 26 0.41 17.40 -29.27
CA CYS A 26 1.44 16.41 -29.50
C CYS A 26 2.75 17.07 -29.94
N GLY A 27 3.85 16.82 -29.25
CA GLY A 27 5.18 17.37 -29.56
C GLY A 27 5.77 16.88 -30.89
N ILE A 28 5.26 15.78 -31.45
CA ILE A 28 5.73 15.25 -32.75
C ILE A 28 5.05 15.95 -33.92
N CYS A 29 3.70 15.98 -33.93
CA CYS A 29 2.95 16.47 -35.09
C CYS A 29 2.29 17.85 -34.88
N GLY A 30 2.37 18.41 -33.69
CA GLY A 30 1.78 19.71 -33.34
C GLY A 30 0.25 19.75 -33.28
N ARG A 31 -0.43 18.59 -33.42
CA ARG A 31 -1.90 18.53 -33.39
C ARG A 31 -2.41 18.38 -31.95
N PRO A 32 -3.58 18.93 -31.62
CA PRO A 32 -4.24 18.63 -30.37
C PRO A 32 -4.62 17.15 -30.32
N GLY A 33 -4.46 16.54 -29.14
CA GLY A 33 -4.89 15.16 -28.93
C GLY A 33 -6.42 15.06 -28.84
N ARG A 34 -6.98 13.94 -29.29
CA ARG A 34 -8.39 13.60 -29.07
C ARG A 34 -8.59 13.22 -27.60
N GLU A 35 -9.59 13.81 -26.97
CA GLU A 35 -9.92 13.52 -25.58
C GLU A 35 -10.53 12.12 -25.43
N PHE A 36 -10.17 11.45 -24.34
CA PHE A 36 -10.77 10.21 -23.88
C PHE A 36 -10.85 10.17 -22.37
N GLU A 37 -11.73 9.36 -21.85
CA GLU A 37 -12.00 9.24 -20.41
C GLU A 37 -11.49 7.93 -19.85
N VAL A 38 -10.91 8.01 -18.64
CA VAL A 38 -10.62 6.86 -17.77
C VAL A 38 -11.30 7.04 -16.41
N SER A 39 -11.44 5.98 -15.65
CA SER A 39 -11.97 6.07 -14.28
C SER A 39 -10.95 6.74 -13.35
N ALA A 40 -11.44 7.48 -12.34
CA ALA A 40 -10.57 8.01 -11.29
C ALA A 40 -9.82 6.90 -10.53
N PRO A 41 -8.60 7.18 -10.01
CA PRO A 41 -7.96 8.49 -9.85
C PRO A 41 -7.20 9.00 -11.08
N GLY A 42 -7.01 8.21 -12.14
CA GLY A 42 -6.29 8.63 -13.33
C GLY A 42 -4.77 8.60 -13.21
N ASP A 43 -4.22 7.75 -12.34
CA ASP A 43 -2.77 7.51 -12.27
C ASP A 43 -2.33 6.53 -13.36
N ILE A 44 -2.54 6.95 -14.62
CA ILE A 44 -2.23 6.17 -15.82
C ILE A 44 -0.72 5.92 -15.92
N ARG A 45 -0.34 4.68 -16.28
CA ARG A 45 1.05 4.27 -16.41
C ARG A 45 1.31 3.49 -17.70
N PRO A 46 2.53 3.53 -18.25
CA PRO A 46 2.93 2.68 -19.35
C PRO A 46 2.86 1.19 -18.98
N CYS A 47 2.48 0.36 -19.94
CA CYS A 47 2.48 -1.10 -19.82
C CYS A 47 3.65 -1.65 -20.66
N PHE A 48 4.69 -2.15 -20.01
CA PHE A 48 5.90 -2.66 -20.66
C PHE A 48 6.44 -3.91 -19.95
N GLY A 49 7.50 -4.52 -20.49
CA GLY A 49 8.05 -5.76 -19.95
C GLY A 49 7.01 -6.88 -19.87
N LYS A 50 7.05 -7.70 -18.82
CA LYS A 50 6.06 -8.76 -18.56
C LYS A 50 4.62 -8.24 -18.43
N GLY A 51 4.41 -6.96 -18.14
CA GLY A 51 3.07 -6.38 -18.06
C GLY A 51 2.33 -6.44 -19.40
N VAL A 52 3.03 -6.19 -20.51
CA VAL A 52 2.46 -6.37 -21.87
C VAL A 52 2.14 -7.84 -22.12
N ASP A 53 3.04 -8.74 -21.71
CA ASP A 53 2.82 -10.19 -21.89
C ASP A 53 1.60 -10.64 -21.10
N THR A 54 1.43 -10.22 -19.85
CA THR A 54 0.25 -10.52 -19.04
C THR A 54 -1.04 -10.12 -19.75
N VAL A 55 -1.12 -8.89 -20.26
CA VAL A 55 -2.30 -8.41 -20.99
C VAL A 55 -2.48 -9.16 -22.31
N ALA A 56 -1.40 -9.36 -23.07
CA ALA A 56 -1.43 -10.05 -24.35
C ALA A 56 -1.88 -11.51 -24.22
N ASP A 57 -1.44 -12.21 -23.19
CA ASP A 57 -1.81 -13.60 -22.92
C ASP A 57 -3.29 -13.74 -22.55
N LEU A 58 -3.84 -12.77 -21.81
CA LEU A 58 -5.29 -12.73 -21.54
C LEU A 58 -6.10 -12.56 -22.83
N PHE A 59 -5.69 -11.65 -23.72
CA PHE A 59 -6.36 -11.47 -25.02
C PHE A 59 -6.18 -12.70 -25.91
N HIS A 60 -5.01 -13.32 -25.91
CA HIS A 60 -4.77 -14.57 -26.65
C HIS A 60 -5.63 -15.72 -26.10
N ARG A 61 -5.72 -15.85 -24.78
CA ARG A 61 -6.50 -16.90 -24.10
C ARG A 61 -7.97 -16.86 -24.49
N HIS A 62 -8.58 -15.67 -24.59
CA HIS A 62 -10.00 -15.54 -24.88
C HIS A 62 -10.33 -15.33 -26.37
N PHE A 63 -9.45 -14.68 -27.13
CA PHE A 63 -9.74 -14.25 -28.49
C PHE A 63 -8.79 -14.82 -29.56
N GLY A 64 -7.76 -15.55 -29.17
CA GLY A 64 -6.78 -16.14 -30.09
C GLY A 64 -5.91 -15.12 -30.81
N THR A 65 -5.84 -13.88 -30.33
CA THR A 65 -5.04 -12.80 -30.90
C THR A 65 -4.49 -11.87 -29.81
N SER A 66 -3.26 -11.38 -29.99
CA SER A 66 -2.59 -10.47 -29.05
C SER A 66 -1.58 -9.55 -29.73
N GLY A 67 -1.30 -9.75 -31.01
CA GLY A 67 -0.20 -9.08 -31.73
C GLY A 67 -0.25 -7.56 -31.70
N LEU A 68 -1.45 -6.97 -31.60
CA LEU A 68 -1.64 -5.52 -31.52
C LEU A 68 -1.03 -4.88 -30.27
N LEU A 69 -1.07 -5.58 -29.15
CA LEU A 69 -0.65 -5.02 -27.86
C LEU A 69 0.88 -4.89 -27.77
N ARG A 70 1.63 -5.71 -28.52
CA ARG A 70 3.10 -5.73 -28.48
C ARG A 70 3.76 -4.68 -29.38
N THR A 71 3.02 -4.06 -30.28
CA THR A 71 3.55 -3.11 -31.29
C THR A 71 3.02 -1.70 -31.11
N ARG A 72 2.39 -1.41 -29.97
CA ARG A 72 1.75 -0.12 -29.68
C ARG A 72 1.95 0.27 -28.22
N ASN A 73 1.84 1.56 -27.96
CA ASN A 73 1.79 2.07 -26.61
C ASN A 73 0.48 1.66 -25.93
N VAL A 74 0.60 0.73 -24.99
CA VAL A 74 -0.48 0.31 -24.10
C VAL A 74 -0.30 0.99 -22.76
N PHE A 75 -1.35 1.57 -22.23
CA PHE A 75 -1.33 2.14 -20.90
C PHE A 75 -2.30 1.42 -19.98
N LEU A 76 -1.98 1.40 -18.70
CA LEU A 76 -2.83 0.87 -17.65
C LEU A 76 -3.27 2.00 -16.72
N ASN A 77 -4.57 2.07 -16.46
CA ASN A 77 -5.12 2.99 -15.47
C ASN A 77 -5.63 2.22 -14.28
N LYS A 78 -5.00 2.41 -13.13
CA LYS A 78 -5.37 1.74 -11.89
C LYS A 78 -6.71 2.23 -11.39
N VAL A 79 -7.61 1.30 -11.09
CA VAL A 79 -8.93 1.59 -10.54
C VAL A 79 -9.16 0.84 -9.22
N ALA A 80 -10.18 1.25 -8.46
CA ALA A 80 -10.50 0.61 -7.18
C ALA A 80 -10.96 -0.85 -7.37
N GLY A 81 -10.28 -1.77 -6.69
CA GLY A 81 -10.57 -3.22 -6.69
C GLY A 81 -10.21 -3.85 -5.36
N GLU A 82 -10.44 -5.14 -5.22
CA GLU A 82 -10.01 -5.97 -4.09
C GLU A 82 -8.48 -6.15 -4.10
N ASP A 83 -7.96 -6.38 -5.31
CA ASP A 83 -6.53 -6.44 -5.62
C ASP A 83 -6.25 -5.64 -6.90
N ARG A 84 -5.21 -5.97 -7.66
CA ARG A 84 -4.87 -5.28 -8.90
C ARG A 84 -6.05 -5.26 -9.86
N THR A 85 -6.46 -4.07 -10.22
CA THR A 85 -7.52 -3.83 -11.20
C THR A 85 -7.11 -2.65 -12.07
N ASP A 86 -6.97 -2.88 -13.37
CA ASP A 86 -6.50 -1.89 -14.33
C ASP A 86 -7.43 -1.79 -15.52
N GLU A 87 -7.77 -0.57 -15.95
CA GLU A 87 -8.30 -0.31 -17.27
C GLU A 87 -7.15 -0.38 -18.29
N VAL A 88 -7.33 -1.16 -19.35
CA VAL A 88 -6.37 -1.27 -20.46
C VAL A 88 -6.71 -0.23 -21.51
N VAL A 89 -5.80 0.69 -21.75
CA VAL A 89 -5.97 1.78 -22.71
C VAL A 89 -5.11 1.52 -23.95
N LEU A 90 -5.76 1.49 -25.10
CA LEU A 90 -5.15 1.38 -26.42
C LEU A 90 -5.83 2.36 -27.39
N ASP A 91 -5.06 3.05 -28.22
CA ASP A 91 -5.55 4.08 -29.17
C ASP A 91 -6.48 5.10 -28.51
N GLY A 92 -6.17 5.49 -27.26
CA GLY A 92 -6.99 6.45 -26.48
C GLY A 92 -8.41 5.96 -26.22
N LYS A 93 -8.58 4.65 -26.01
CA LYS A 93 -9.85 4.01 -25.62
C LYS A 93 -9.60 2.97 -24.56
N VAL A 94 -10.51 2.87 -23.60
CA VAL A 94 -10.51 1.76 -22.63
C VAL A 94 -11.08 0.52 -23.33
N ILE A 95 -10.19 -0.40 -23.69
CA ILE A 95 -10.57 -1.62 -24.44
C ILE A 95 -11.00 -2.79 -23.54
N ALA A 96 -10.48 -2.82 -22.31
CA ALA A 96 -10.78 -3.87 -21.33
C ALA A 96 -10.50 -3.38 -19.91
N VAL A 97 -10.96 -4.14 -18.92
CA VAL A 97 -10.50 -4.09 -17.54
C VAL A 97 -9.92 -5.45 -17.19
N ILE A 98 -8.72 -5.48 -16.65
CA ILE A 98 -8.12 -6.70 -16.10
C ILE A 98 -8.19 -6.63 -14.58
N ARG A 99 -8.47 -7.79 -13.94
CA ARG A 99 -8.53 -7.93 -12.49
C ARG A 99 -7.79 -9.17 -12.06
N PHE A 100 -6.97 -9.03 -11.03
CA PHE A 100 -6.39 -10.18 -10.35
C PHE A 100 -7.37 -10.68 -9.30
N GLU A 101 -7.87 -11.90 -9.48
CA GLU A 101 -8.80 -12.55 -8.56
C GLU A 101 -8.04 -13.43 -7.57
N LEU A 102 -8.03 -13.04 -6.30
CA LEU A 102 -7.29 -13.70 -5.23
C LEU A 102 -7.64 -15.20 -5.08
N VAL A 103 -8.90 -15.55 -5.31
CA VAL A 103 -9.38 -16.93 -5.18
C VAL A 103 -8.90 -17.82 -6.33
N LYS A 104 -8.89 -17.26 -7.56
CA LYS A 104 -8.42 -17.97 -8.76
C LYS A 104 -6.90 -17.93 -8.89
N ASP A 105 -6.24 -17.03 -8.16
CA ASP A 105 -4.82 -16.73 -8.29
C ASP A 105 -4.41 -16.45 -9.75
N ASP A 106 -5.28 -15.75 -10.47
CA ASP A 106 -5.08 -15.42 -11.89
C ASP A 106 -5.84 -14.15 -12.29
N PHE A 107 -5.43 -13.58 -13.42
CA PHE A 107 -6.13 -12.44 -14.00
C PHE A 107 -7.39 -12.88 -14.75
N THR A 108 -8.43 -12.06 -14.63
CA THR A 108 -9.64 -12.10 -15.45
C THR A 108 -9.71 -10.84 -16.31
N LEU A 109 -10.43 -10.96 -17.43
CA LEU A 109 -10.60 -9.89 -18.40
C LEU A 109 -12.08 -9.56 -18.57
N GLU A 110 -12.44 -8.31 -18.34
CA GLU A 110 -13.73 -7.74 -18.68
C GLU A 110 -13.58 -6.88 -19.95
N LEU A 111 -14.11 -7.37 -21.07
CA LEU A 111 -14.05 -6.64 -22.34
C LEU A 111 -14.96 -5.40 -22.30
N LYS A 112 -14.50 -4.28 -22.87
CA LYS A 112 -15.32 -3.08 -23.11
C LYS A 112 -15.80 -3.05 -24.56
N ALA A 113 -16.82 -2.24 -24.83
CA ALA A 113 -17.41 -2.15 -26.17
C ALA A 113 -16.40 -1.78 -27.26
N GLU A 114 -15.50 -0.85 -26.95
CA GLU A 114 -14.43 -0.41 -27.84
C GLU A 114 -13.46 -1.56 -28.13
N GLY A 115 -13.09 -2.34 -27.12
CA GLY A 115 -12.29 -3.54 -27.29
C GLY A 115 -13.00 -4.62 -28.12
N ALA A 116 -14.32 -4.78 -27.94
CA ALA A 116 -15.11 -5.68 -28.77
C ALA A 116 -15.14 -5.22 -30.23
N ALA A 117 -15.26 -3.91 -30.51
CA ALA A 117 -15.21 -3.38 -31.87
C ALA A 117 -13.87 -3.61 -32.55
N LEU A 118 -12.77 -3.49 -31.80
CA LEU A 118 -11.42 -3.80 -32.26
C LEU A 118 -11.29 -5.29 -32.60
N LEU A 119 -11.70 -6.16 -31.68
CA LEU A 119 -11.57 -7.61 -31.79
C LEU A 119 -12.51 -8.23 -32.84
N ALA A 120 -13.66 -7.61 -33.11
CA ALA A 120 -14.60 -8.10 -34.12
C ALA A 120 -13.97 -8.32 -35.53
N LYS A 121 -12.87 -7.61 -35.81
CA LYS A 121 -12.13 -7.68 -37.09
C LYS A 121 -10.96 -8.66 -37.06
N MET A 122 -10.49 -9.12 -35.88
CA MET A 122 -9.23 -9.86 -35.76
C MET A 122 -9.26 -11.06 -34.82
N ALA A 123 -10.29 -11.19 -33.99
CA ALA A 123 -10.40 -12.32 -33.07
C ALA A 123 -10.66 -13.63 -33.87
N ARG A 124 -9.94 -14.69 -33.44
CA ARG A 124 -10.04 -16.02 -34.05
C ARG A 124 -11.00 -16.92 -33.29
N LYS A 125 -11.36 -16.56 -32.06
CA LYS A 125 -12.34 -17.26 -31.21
C LYS A 125 -13.03 -16.27 -30.27
N GLY A 126 -14.06 -16.72 -29.56
CA GLY A 126 -14.80 -15.86 -28.62
C GLY A 126 -15.66 -14.80 -29.31
N VAL A 127 -16.05 -15.01 -30.60
CA VAL A 127 -16.93 -14.11 -31.34
C VAL A 127 -18.28 -14.80 -31.56
N VAL A 128 -19.38 -14.13 -31.19
CA VAL A 128 -20.75 -14.57 -31.37
C VAL A 128 -21.44 -13.62 -32.34
N LYS A 129 -21.91 -14.09 -33.48
CA LYS A 129 -22.78 -13.34 -34.37
C LYS A 129 -24.24 -13.64 -34.00
N ALA A 130 -25.03 -12.60 -33.80
CA ALA A 130 -26.40 -12.74 -33.34
C ALA A 130 -27.33 -11.78 -34.07
N ARG A 131 -28.62 -12.16 -34.10
CA ARG A 131 -29.69 -11.24 -34.48
C ARG A 131 -29.80 -10.14 -33.46
N ARG A 132 -30.03 -8.91 -33.92
CA ARG A 132 -30.21 -7.77 -33.01
C ARG A 132 -31.57 -7.91 -32.32
N PRO A 133 -31.60 -8.07 -30.99
CA PRO A 133 -32.85 -8.08 -30.25
C PRO A 133 -33.48 -6.69 -30.23
N GLN A 134 -34.81 -6.63 -30.09
CA GLN A 134 -35.53 -5.34 -30.01
C GLN A 134 -35.21 -4.58 -28.74
N GLY A 135 -35.23 -3.24 -28.80
CA GLY A 135 -35.08 -2.34 -27.66
C GLY A 135 -33.63 -2.09 -27.25
N HIS A 136 -33.44 -1.72 -25.96
CA HIS A 136 -32.15 -1.36 -25.39
C HIS A 136 -31.27 -2.61 -25.27
N LEU A 137 -30.02 -2.51 -25.72
CA LEU A 137 -29.12 -3.67 -25.79
C LEU A 137 -28.29 -3.91 -24.52
N LYS A 138 -27.81 -2.84 -23.87
CA LYS A 138 -26.97 -2.96 -22.65
C LYS A 138 -27.75 -3.63 -21.52
N GLY A 139 -27.16 -4.65 -20.91
CA GLY A 139 -27.77 -5.45 -19.83
C GLY A 139 -28.68 -6.57 -20.32
N LYS A 140 -28.93 -6.67 -21.64
CA LYS A 140 -29.77 -7.71 -22.21
C LYS A 140 -29.06 -9.06 -22.24
N LYS A 141 -29.84 -10.14 -22.07
CA LYS A 141 -29.35 -11.52 -22.20
C LYS A 141 -29.85 -12.06 -23.53
N LEU A 142 -28.92 -12.45 -24.40
CA LEU A 142 -29.24 -13.09 -25.67
C LEU A 142 -29.68 -14.54 -25.43
N ASP A 143 -30.74 -14.94 -26.13
CA ASP A 143 -31.18 -16.31 -26.20
C ASP A 143 -30.39 -17.09 -27.29
N GLY A 144 -30.28 -18.40 -27.14
CA GLY A 144 -29.65 -19.23 -28.16
C GLY A 144 -30.31 -19.14 -29.52
N ALA A 145 -31.65 -18.89 -29.59
CA ALA A 145 -32.37 -18.63 -30.83
C ALA A 145 -31.92 -17.36 -31.57
N ASP A 146 -31.33 -16.39 -30.85
CA ASP A 146 -30.75 -15.17 -31.43
C ASP A 146 -29.35 -15.41 -32.03
N VAL A 147 -28.65 -16.47 -31.64
CA VAL A 147 -27.30 -16.80 -32.11
C VAL A 147 -27.35 -17.35 -33.52
N LEU A 148 -26.61 -16.72 -34.43
CA LEU A 148 -26.49 -17.16 -35.83
C LEU A 148 -25.28 -18.09 -36.02
N GLU A 149 -24.15 -17.68 -35.48
CA GLU A 149 -22.89 -18.44 -35.48
C GLU A 149 -21.96 -17.97 -34.36
N PHE A 150 -21.00 -18.79 -34.02
CA PHE A 150 -19.91 -18.37 -33.14
C PHE A 150 -18.57 -18.99 -33.58
N SER A 151 -17.46 -18.31 -33.29
CA SER A 151 -16.11 -18.75 -33.63
C SER A 151 -15.37 -19.28 -32.41
N GLY A 152 -14.83 -20.50 -32.53
CA GLY A 152 -14.04 -21.16 -31.49
C GLY A 152 -14.86 -21.58 -30.27
N VAL A 153 -14.17 -21.94 -29.21
CA VAL A 153 -14.74 -22.41 -27.93
C VAL A 153 -14.69 -21.29 -26.91
N PHE A 154 -15.72 -21.14 -26.11
CA PHE A 154 -15.79 -20.30 -24.93
C PHE A 154 -16.49 -21.05 -23.79
N ALA A 155 -16.14 -20.73 -22.57
CA ALA A 155 -16.75 -21.26 -21.35
C ALA A 155 -17.70 -20.23 -20.71
N ALA A 156 -18.57 -20.68 -19.82
CA ALA A 156 -19.38 -19.81 -18.99
C ALA A 156 -18.48 -18.86 -18.16
N GLY A 157 -18.79 -17.56 -18.18
CA GLY A 157 -17.98 -16.53 -17.56
C GLY A 157 -16.93 -15.88 -18.47
N ASP A 158 -16.63 -16.48 -19.63
CA ASP A 158 -15.68 -15.89 -20.58
C ASP A 158 -16.19 -14.59 -21.20
N PRO A 159 -15.30 -13.60 -21.43
CA PRO A 159 -15.63 -12.44 -22.25
C PRO A 159 -15.80 -12.86 -23.71
N VAL A 160 -16.83 -12.35 -24.36
CA VAL A 160 -17.13 -12.62 -25.77
C VAL A 160 -17.43 -11.32 -26.53
N VAL A 161 -17.03 -11.30 -27.80
CA VAL A 161 -17.42 -10.26 -28.76
C VAL A 161 -18.75 -10.65 -29.37
N VAL A 162 -19.75 -9.76 -29.35
CA VAL A 162 -21.05 -10.01 -29.97
C VAL A 162 -21.26 -9.04 -31.13
N VAL A 163 -21.45 -9.60 -32.34
CA VAL A 163 -21.67 -8.82 -33.55
C VAL A 163 -23.16 -8.93 -33.94
N MET A 164 -23.84 -7.76 -33.99
CA MET A 164 -25.29 -7.67 -34.27
C MET A 164 -25.56 -6.61 -35.36
N GLY A 165 -25.28 -6.94 -36.60
CA GLY A 165 -25.34 -5.98 -37.70
C GLY A 165 -24.37 -4.82 -37.50
N ASN A 166 -24.89 -3.57 -37.40
CA ASN A 166 -24.07 -2.37 -37.17
C ASN A 166 -23.80 -2.07 -35.69
N ASN A 167 -24.12 -3.00 -34.80
CA ASN A 167 -23.79 -2.88 -33.38
C ASN A 167 -22.82 -3.98 -32.97
N ILE A 168 -21.88 -3.61 -32.13
CA ILE A 168 -20.96 -4.55 -31.49
C ILE A 168 -21.10 -4.41 -29.99
N ALA A 169 -21.06 -5.53 -29.27
CA ALA A 169 -21.13 -5.55 -27.84
C ALA A 169 -19.98 -6.38 -27.24
N ALA A 170 -19.52 -5.96 -26.10
CA ALA A 170 -18.81 -6.81 -25.19
C ALA A 170 -19.84 -7.56 -24.34
N GLY A 171 -19.73 -8.86 -24.33
CA GLY A 171 -20.61 -9.78 -23.60
C GLY A 171 -19.84 -10.68 -22.65
N GLU A 172 -20.58 -11.35 -21.79
CA GLU A 172 -20.11 -12.43 -20.93
C GLU A 172 -20.92 -13.67 -21.23
N ALA A 173 -20.25 -14.76 -21.57
CA ALA A 173 -20.88 -16.04 -21.82
C ALA A 173 -21.56 -16.56 -20.54
N ARG A 174 -22.78 -17.08 -20.68
CA ARG A 174 -23.56 -17.61 -19.55
C ARG A 174 -23.56 -19.13 -19.51
N VAL A 175 -23.20 -19.73 -20.62
CA VAL A 175 -23.10 -21.19 -20.83
C VAL A 175 -21.84 -21.46 -21.65
N ASP A 176 -21.38 -22.69 -21.61
CA ASP A 176 -20.31 -23.16 -22.49
C ASP A 176 -20.79 -23.17 -23.94
N SER A 177 -19.88 -22.98 -24.89
CA SER A 177 -20.21 -22.98 -26.33
C SER A 177 -20.91 -24.27 -26.81
N SER A 178 -20.65 -25.41 -26.15
CA SER A 178 -21.30 -26.69 -26.41
C SER A 178 -22.77 -26.76 -25.93
N GLN A 179 -23.18 -25.83 -25.07
CA GLN A 179 -24.52 -25.78 -24.48
C GLN A 179 -25.43 -24.72 -25.13
N VAL A 180 -24.96 -24.07 -26.20
CA VAL A 180 -25.73 -23.06 -26.93
C VAL A 180 -26.92 -23.73 -27.61
N LYS A 181 -28.14 -23.42 -27.19
CA LYS A 181 -29.40 -23.90 -27.75
C LYS A 181 -30.53 -22.92 -27.53
N GLU A 182 -31.60 -23.03 -28.31
CA GLU A 182 -32.82 -22.25 -28.15
C GLU A 182 -33.39 -22.39 -26.73
N GLY A 183 -33.87 -21.30 -26.16
CA GLY A 183 -34.39 -21.21 -24.78
C GLY A 183 -33.33 -20.96 -23.70
N GLU A 184 -32.05 -21.15 -24.02
CA GLU A 184 -30.97 -20.83 -23.09
C GLU A 184 -30.48 -19.39 -23.21
N LYS A 185 -30.17 -18.75 -22.08
CA LYS A 185 -29.53 -17.40 -22.03
C LYS A 185 -28.03 -17.54 -22.21
N VAL A 186 -27.56 -17.35 -23.44
CA VAL A 186 -26.18 -17.65 -23.86
C VAL A 186 -25.20 -16.55 -23.51
N VAL A 187 -25.56 -15.29 -23.74
CA VAL A 187 -24.63 -14.15 -23.51
C VAL A 187 -25.34 -13.01 -22.78
N HIS A 188 -24.68 -12.45 -21.81
CA HIS A 188 -25.09 -11.20 -21.16
C HIS A 188 -24.33 -10.02 -21.78
N LEU A 189 -25.02 -9.09 -22.43
CA LEU A 189 -24.44 -7.90 -23.05
C LEU A 189 -24.07 -6.87 -21.97
N ARG A 190 -22.79 -6.61 -21.79
CA ARG A 190 -22.27 -5.69 -20.76
C ARG A 190 -22.16 -4.25 -21.25
N SER A 191 -21.63 -4.06 -22.46
CA SER A 191 -21.51 -2.74 -23.10
C SER A 191 -21.68 -2.87 -24.61
N VAL A 192 -22.11 -1.78 -25.26
CA VAL A 192 -22.46 -1.79 -26.70
C VAL A 192 -21.96 -0.51 -27.35
N CYS A 193 -21.46 -0.62 -28.57
CA CYS A 193 -21.05 0.49 -29.42
C CYS A 193 -21.46 0.26 -30.89
N LYS A 194 -21.15 1.25 -31.73
CA LYS A 194 -21.27 1.10 -33.19
C LYS A 194 -20.08 0.32 -33.76
N ALA A 195 -20.27 -0.39 -34.85
CA ALA A 195 -19.23 -1.18 -35.51
C ALA A 195 -18.14 -0.35 -36.19
N ASP A 196 -18.43 0.92 -36.49
CA ASP A 196 -17.59 1.86 -37.21
C ASP A 196 -16.65 2.69 -36.36
N ILE A 197 -16.43 2.31 -35.08
CA ILE A 197 -15.45 3.00 -34.22
C ILE A 197 -14.06 2.92 -34.88
N PRO A 198 -13.44 4.11 -35.15
CA PRO A 198 -12.13 4.10 -35.75
C PRO A 198 -11.04 3.72 -34.76
N PHE A 199 -10.15 2.86 -35.21
CA PHE A 199 -8.88 2.56 -34.56
C PHE A 199 -7.77 2.88 -35.57
N PRO A 200 -7.02 3.96 -35.39
CA PRO A 200 -5.93 4.33 -36.29
C PRO A 200 -4.86 3.25 -36.36
N LEU A 201 -4.66 2.50 -35.27
CA LEU A 201 -3.70 1.39 -35.17
C LEU A 201 -2.27 1.77 -35.58
N VAL A 202 -1.89 3.00 -35.26
CA VAL A 202 -0.53 3.50 -35.51
C VAL A 202 0.44 2.78 -34.58
N SER A 203 1.52 2.24 -35.16
CA SER A 203 2.62 1.69 -34.35
C SER A 203 3.38 2.82 -33.69
N ALA A 204 3.62 2.71 -32.39
CA ALA A 204 4.37 3.67 -31.59
C ALA A 204 5.12 2.95 -30.47
N ASP A 205 6.29 3.45 -30.16
CA ASP A 205 7.11 2.98 -29.05
C ASP A 205 7.19 4.03 -27.91
N TRP A 206 7.97 3.74 -26.87
CA TRP A 206 8.12 4.66 -25.75
C TRP A 206 8.93 5.91 -26.10
N ASN A 207 9.78 5.87 -27.14
CA ASN A 207 10.46 7.07 -27.66
C ASN A 207 9.46 8.02 -28.30
N ASP A 208 8.45 7.49 -28.99
CA ASP A 208 7.37 8.31 -29.54
C ASP A 208 6.54 8.97 -28.43
N PHE A 209 6.27 8.23 -27.33
CA PHE A 209 5.63 8.81 -26.15
C PHE A 209 6.46 9.96 -25.56
N VAL A 210 7.75 9.76 -25.37
CA VAL A 210 8.68 10.78 -24.86
C VAL A 210 8.69 12.01 -25.78
N LYS A 211 8.88 11.83 -27.09
CA LYS A 211 8.89 12.92 -28.07
C LYS A 211 7.56 13.69 -28.09
N ALA A 212 6.44 12.98 -28.04
CA ALA A 212 5.11 13.59 -28.01
C ALA A 212 4.88 14.50 -26.79
N ASN A 213 5.57 14.20 -25.68
CA ASN A 213 5.37 14.85 -24.39
C ASN A 213 6.58 15.68 -23.91
N HIS A 214 7.63 15.82 -24.73
CA HIS A 214 8.88 16.47 -24.34
C HIS A 214 8.68 17.83 -23.68
N LYS A 215 7.94 18.73 -24.33
CA LYS A 215 7.68 20.06 -23.81
C LYS A 215 6.94 20.07 -22.47
N HIS A 216 5.97 19.18 -22.29
CA HIS A 216 5.25 19.02 -21.03
C HIS A 216 6.17 18.56 -19.91
N LEU A 217 7.00 17.54 -20.18
CA LEU A 217 7.96 17.00 -19.22
C LEU A 217 9.03 18.04 -18.83
N GLU A 218 9.54 18.83 -19.78
CA GLU A 218 10.45 19.93 -19.48
C GLU A 218 9.82 21.02 -18.60
N GLN A 219 8.53 21.32 -18.80
CA GLN A 219 7.80 22.26 -17.94
C GLN A 219 7.69 21.73 -16.50
N LEU A 220 7.31 20.45 -16.34
CA LEU A 220 7.24 19.81 -15.03
C LEU A 220 8.60 19.78 -14.33
N GLU A 221 9.65 19.44 -15.06
CA GLU A 221 11.02 19.49 -14.56
C GLU A 221 11.40 20.89 -14.10
N SER A 222 11.19 21.88 -14.93
CA SER A 222 11.53 23.29 -14.63
C SER A 222 10.86 23.76 -13.34
N ILE A 223 9.57 23.44 -13.16
CA ILE A 223 8.82 23.76 -11.95
C ILE A 223 9.44 23.05 -10.74
N ALA A 224 9.63 21.73 -10.80
CA ALA A 224 10.14 20.94 -9.70
C ALA A 224 11.59 21.35 -9.30
N VAL A 225 12.44 21.62 -10.29
CA VAL A 225 13.81 22.11 -10.06
C VAL A 225 13.80 23.50 -9.41
N SER A 226 12.93 24.39 -9.87
CA SER A 226 12.76 25.74 -9.29
C SER A 226 12.28 25.66 -7.84
N ASP A 227 11.29 24.82 -7.56
CA ASP A 227 10.75 24.60 -6.20
C ASP A 227 11.83 24.07 -5.25
N ILE A 228 12.61 23.08 -5.68
CA ILE A 228 13.73 22.54 -4.88
C ILE A 228 14.75 23.64 -4.60
N ARG A 229 15.20 24.39 -5.62
CA ARG A 229 16.18 25.46 -5.48
C ARG A 229 15.70 26.56 -4.53
N SER A 230 14.46 27.00 -4.70
CA SER A 230 13.86 28.07 -3.88
C SER A 230 13.83 27.69 -2.41
N PHE A 231 13.48 26.44 -2.09
CA PHE A 231 13.48 25.97 -0.70
C PHE A 231 14.90 25.83 -0.14
N VAL A 232 15.79 25.17 -0.90
CA VAL A 232 17.15 24.85 -0.44
C VAL A 232 17.99 26.11 -0.22
N ASN A 233 17.86 27.13 -1.07
CA ASN A 233 18.58 28.39 -0.91
C ASN A 233 18.25 29.12 0.42
N ASN A 234 17.07 28.87 0.97
CA ASN A 234 16.64 29.40 2.27
C ASN A 234 16.95 28.45 3.45
N SER A 235 17.54 27.27 3.19
CA SER A 235 17.89 26.28 4.22
C SER A 235 19.39 26.21 4.43
N LYS A 236 19.81 26.14 5.70
CA LYS A 236 21.22 25.88 6.09
C LYS A 236 21.48 24.39 6.37
N LEU A 237 20.46 23.55 6.26
CA LEU A 237 20.59 22.11 6.54
C LEU A 237 21.20 21.37 5.36
N PRO A 238 21.94 20.29 5.61
CA PRO A 238 22.38 19.37 4.58
C PRO A 238 21.19 18.81 3.78
N ILE A 239 21.40 18.58 2.49
CA ILE A 239 20.38 18.04 1.60
C ILE A 239 20.66 16.55 1.39
N THR A 240 19.61 15.76 1.48
CA THR A 240 19.62 14.33 1.22
C THR A 240 18.50 13.95 0.28
N LEU A 241 18.57 12.77 -0.32
CA LEU A 241 17.52 12.19 -1.15
C LEU A 241 17.24 10.77 -0.67
N SER A 242 16.01 10.46 -0.35
CA SER A 242 15.54 9.11 -0.03
C SER A 242 15.52 8.27 -1.31
N PHE A 243 16.54 7.45 -1.54
CA PHE A 243 16.70 6.65 -2.76
C PHE A 243 16.36 5.19 -2.49
N SER A 244 15.11 4.82 -2.71
CA SER A 244 14.59 3.47 -2.43
C SER A 244 14.82 2.45 -3.57
N GLY A 245 15.39 2.87 -4.69
CA GLY A 245 15.47 2.07 -5.92
C GLY A 245 14.17 2.01 -6.72
N GLY A 246 13.11 2.69 -6.29
CA GLY A 246 11.86 2.80 -7.03
C GLY A 246 11.84 4.01 -8.00
N LYS A 247 10.97 3.94 -9.04
CA LYS A 247 10.85 4.95 -10.10
C LYS A 247 10.68 6.39 -9.60
N ASP A 248 9.88 6.58 -8.54
CA ASP A 248 9.56 7.91 -8.03
C ASP A 248 10.80 8.55 -7.36
N SER A 249 11.58 7.76 -6.62
CA SER A 249 12.87 8.22 -6.08
C SER A 249 13.93 8.44 -7.14
N LEU A 250 13.89 7.68 -8.23
CA LEU A 250 14.76 7.84 -9.40
C LEU A 250 14.47 9.15 -10.14
N ALA A 251 13.19 9.47 -10.36
CA ALA A 251 12.81 10.77 -10.92
C ALA A 251 13.27 11.94 -10.04
N CYS A 252 13.08 11.82 -8.72
CA CYS A 252 13.61 12.81 -7.77
C CYS A 252 15.14 12.95 -7.84
N TYR A 253 15.87 11.86 -8.12
CA TYR A 253 17.31 11.94 -8.33
C TYR A 253 17.68 12.80 -9.54
N GLY A 254 17.03 12.60 -10.68
CA GLY A 254 17.24 13.43 -11.88
C GLY A 254 17.00 14.92 -11.59
N LEU A 255 15.89 15.23 -10.93
CA LEU A 255 15.54 16.60 -10.52
C LEU A 255 16.57 17.20 -9.55
N ALA A 256 17.01 16.41 -8.55
CA ALA A 256 18.00 16.85 -7.59
C ALA A 256 19.37 17.14 -8.22
N LYS A 257 19.79 16.34 -9.21
CA LYS A 257 21.04 16.57 -9.97
C LYS A 257 21.01 17.88 -10.73
N LYS A 258 19.87 18.27 -11.28
CA LYS A 258 19.68 19.56 -11.98
C LYS A 258 19.54 20.73 -11.02
N ALA A 259 18.91 20.51 -9.86
CA ALA A 259 18.66 21.55 -8.88
C ALA A 259 19.88 21.88 -8.01
N LEU A 260 20.70 20.89 -7.65
CA LEU A 260 21.66 20.94 -6.57
C LEU A 260 23.08 20.56 -7.02
N ARG A 261 24.07 21.17 -6.38
CA ARG A 261 25.48 20.81 -6.59
C ARG A 261 25.91 19.57 -5.81
N LYS A 262 25.31 19.33 -4.64
CA LYS A 262 25.69 18.26 -3.71
C LYS A 262 24.51 17.84 -2.85
N PHE A 263 24.35 16.55 -2.69
CA PHE A 263 23.43 15.90 -1.76
C PHE A 263 23.92 14.47 -1.48
N ASP A 264 23.40 13.84 -0.42
CA ASP A 264 23.69 12.44 -0.11
C ASP A 264 22.46 11.59 -0.46
N LEU A 265 22.66 10.37 -0.98
CA LEU A 265 21.62 9.37 -1.13
C LEU A 265 21.42 8.63 0.20
N LEU A 266 20.18 8.50 0.63
CA LEU A 266 19.81 7.69 1.80
C LEU A 266 19.03 6.46 1.33
N PHE A 267 19.54 5.28 1.64
CA PHE A 267 18.86 4.01 1.43
C PHE A 267 18.60 3.34 2.77
N VAL A 268 17.40 2.80 2.95
CA VAL A 268 17.06 2.00 4.12
C VAL A 268 16.97 0.54 3.70
N ASP A 269 17.95 -0.22 4.11
CA ASP A 269 17.97 -1.67 3.99
C ASP A 269 17.22 -2.26 5.20
N THR A 270 15.98 -2.67 4.97
CA THR A 270 15.12 -3.24 6.01
C THR A 270 15.42 -4.73 6.26
N GLY A 271 16.29 -5.32 5.45
CA GLY A 271 16.54 -6.77 5.41
C GLY A 271 15.45 -7.55 4.66
N LEU A 272 14.53 -6.85 4.00
CA LEU A 272 13.37 -7.41 3.30
C LEU A 272 13.26 -6.90 1.84
N GLU A 273 14.26 -6.21 1.35
CA GLU A 273 14.33 -5.79 -0.05
C GLU A 273 14.68 -6.98 -0.95
N PHE A 274 14.20 -6.91 -2.19
CA PHE A 274 14.67 -7.84 -3.23
C PHE A 274 16.18 -7.67 -3.46
N PRO A 275 16.93 -8.75 -3.70
CA PRO A 275 18.37 -8.68 -3.98
C PRO A 275 18.71 -7.71 -5.10
N GLU A 276 17.90 -7.69 -6.18
CA GLU A 276 18.05 -6.78 -7.32
C GLU A 276 17.96 -5.32 -6.90
N THR A 277 17.06 -4.99 -5.96
CA THR A 277 16.91 -3.61 -5.46
C THR A 277 18.15 -3.18 -4.70
N VAL A 278 18.69 -4.02 -3.83
CA VAL A 278 19.91 -3.72 -3.07
C VAL A 278 21.10 -3.55 -4.03
N GLN A 279 21.26 -4.46 -4.99
CA GLN A 279 22.31 -4.40 -6.00
C GLN A 279 22.18 -3.16 -6.88
N TYR A 280 20.95 -2.87 -7.35
CA TYR A 280 20.67 -1.69 -8.18
C TYR A 280 21.04 -0.41 -7.45
N VAL A 281 20.58 -0.19 -6.22
CA VAL A 281 20.88 1.02 -5.44
C VAL A 281 22.38 1.21 -5.25
N GLN A 282 23.10 0.15 -4.90
CA GLN A 282 24.54 0.21 -4.67
C GLN A 282 25.32 0.46 -5.96
N SER A 283 24.96 -0.23 -7.05
CA SER A 283 25.62 -0.05 -8.33
C SER A 283 25.32 1.32 -8.94
N PHE A 284 24.07 1.79 -8.85
CA PHE A 284 23.67 3.11 -9.31
C PHE A 284 24.48 4.22 -8.62
N ALA A 285 24.55 4.18 -7.29
CA ALA A 285 25.31 5.17 -6.53
C ALA A 285 26.80 5.16 -6.91
N ARG A 286 27.40 3.98 -7.03
CA ARG A 286 28.81 3.80 -7.41
C ARG A 286 29.08 4.32 -8.83
N THR A 287 28.26 3.93 -9.81
CA THR A 287 28.43 4.29 -11.22
C THR A 287 28.27 5.80 -11.43
N ARG A 288 27.36 6.44 -10.67
CA ARG A 288 27.12 7.88 -10.74
C ARG A 288 28.03 8.70 -9.82
N GLY A 289 28.92 8.06 -9.04
CA GLY A 289 29.81 8.73 -8.10
C GLY A 289 29.10 9.40 -6.93
N GLU A 290 27.92 8.90 -6.54
CA GLU A 290 27.09 9.47 -5.50
C GLU A 290 27.46 8.92 -4.13
N ARG A 291 27.32 9.75 -3.11
CA ARG A 291 27.56 9.37 -1.73
C ARG A 291 26.32 8.69 -1.15
N LEU A 292 26.36 7.37 -1.08
CA LEU A 292 25.28 6.54 -0.53
C LEU A 292 25.51 6.29 0.97
N LYS A 293 24.49 6.58 1.77
CA LYS A 293 24.41 6.21 3.18
C LYS A 293 23.29 5.17 3.37
N ILE A 294 23.63 4.06 4.00
CA ILE A 294 22.71 2.93 4.18
C ILE A 294 22.35 2.81 5.65
N ALA A 295 21.05 2.91 5.96
CA ALA A 295 20.50 2.57 7.25
C ALA A 295 20.09 1.10 7.23
N LYS A 296 20.63 0.27 8.13
CA LYS A 296 20.35 -1.17 8.17
C LYS A 296 19.48 -1.52 9.36
N ALA A 297 18.40 -2.25 9.11
CA ALA A 297 17.56 -2.83 10.16
C ALA A 297 18.08 -4.20 10.64
N GLY A 298 18.95 -4.85 9.88
CA GLY A 298 19.43 -6.19 10.20
C GLY A 298 18.28 -7.20 10.27
N ASN A 299 18.23 -7.98 11.35
CA ASN A 299 17.23 -9.03 11.56
C ASN A 299 15.96 -8.56 12.31
N ALA A 300 15.79 -7.24 12.48
CA ALA A 300 14.72 -6.66 13.32
C ALA A 300 13.30 -7.12 12.96
N PHE A 301 13.03 -7.43 11.69
CA PHE A 301 11.73 -7.97 11.29
C PHE A 301 11.46 -9.33 11.91
N TRP A 302 12.37 -10.28 11.72
CA TRP A 302 12.23 -11.67 12.17
C TRP A 302 12.26 -11.79 13.69
N GLU A 303 13.03 -10.93 14.37
CA GLU A 303 13.06 -10.86 15.83
C GLU A 303 11.74 -10.39 16.45
N ASN A 304 10.94 -9.64 15.69
CA ASN A 304 9.71 -9.02 16.20
C ASN A 304 8.42 -9.62 15.62
N VAL A 305 8.46 -10.35 14.50
CA VAL A 305 7.24 -10.86 13.85
C VAL A 305 6.47 -11.82 14.74
N GLY A 306 7.16 -12.63 15.55
CA GLY A 306 6.51 -13.54 16.51
C GLY A 306 5.69 -12.80 17.58
N ALA A 307 6.14 -11.62 18.01
CA ALA A 307 5.43 -10.83 19.02
C ALA A 307 4.31 -9.96 18.45
N PHE A 308 4.50 -9.39 17.23
CA PHE A 308 3.52 -8.50 16.61
C PHE A 308 2.56 -9.21 15.66
N GLY A 309 2.92 -10.41 15.20
CA GLY A 309 2.27 -11.09 14.09
C GLY A 309 2.56 -10.43 12.74
N PRO A 310 1.98 -10.95 11.64
CA PRO A 310 2.15 -10.40 10.31
C PRO A 310 1.80 -8.91 10.24
N PRO A 311 2.62 -8.09 9.53
CA PRO A 311 2.24 -6.72 9.27
C PRO A 311 0.99 -6.67 8.39
N ALA A 312 0.18 -5.63 8.55
CA ALA A 312 -1.03 -5.46 7.76
C ALA A 312 -1.10 -4.04 7.15
N LYS A 313 -1.99 -3.82 6.18
CA LYS A 313 -2.18 -2.50 5.55
C LYS A 313 -2.57 -1.42 6.57
N ASP A 314 -3.30 -1.82 7.61
CA ASP A 314 -3.71 -1.00 8.75
C ASP A 314 -2.86 -1.25 10.03
N PHE A 315 -1.78 -2.05 9.92
CA PHE A 315 -0.88 -2.37 11.03
C PHE A 315 0.57 -2.49 10.55
N ARG A 316 1.16 -1.36 10.17
CA ARG A 316 2.51 -1.29 9.58
C ARG A 316 3.61 -1.10 10.63
N TRP A 317 3.65 -1.95 11.63
CA TRP A 317 4.71 -1.92 12.64
C TRP A 317 6.11 -2.09 12.02
N CYS A 318 6.24 -2.95 11.01
CA CYS A 318 7.49 -3.20 10.30
C CYS A 318 8.08 -1.91 9.71
N CYS A 319 7.27 -1.04 9.10
CA CYS A 319 7.78 0.23 8.57
C CYS A 319 8.37 1.12 9.67
N LYS A 320 7.80 1.11 10.88
CA LYS A 320 8.31 1.90 11.99
C LYS A 320 9.59 1.31 12.57
N VAL A 321 9.65 0.00 12.73
CA VAL A 321 10.79 -0.72 13.31
C VAL A 321 11.94 -0.84 12.31
N CYS A 322 11.67 -1.34 11.10
CA CYS A 322 12.71 -1.70 10.14
C CYS A 322 13.09 -0.55 9.17
N LYS A 323 12.24 0.49 9.04
CA LYS A 323 12.52 1.61 8.14
C LYS A 323 12.76 2.91 8.88
N LEU A 324 11.76 3.41 9.62
CA LEU A 324 11.84 4.73 10.24
C LEU A 324 12.83 4.79 11.41
N GLY A 325 12.93 3.72 12.20
CA GLY A 325 13.90 3.60 13.28
C GLY A 325 15.35 3.73 12.78
N PRO A 326 15.81 2.83 11.90
CA PRO A 326 17.16 2.91 11.30
C PRO A 326 17.43 4.22 10.56
N LEU A 327 16.45 4.76 9.82
CA LEU A 327 16.59 6.05 9.15
C LEU A 327 16.82 7.19 10.16
N THR A 328 16.06 7.19 11.26
CA THR A 328 16.22 8.19 12.32
C THR A 328 17.62 8.15 12.94
N SER A 329 18.15 6.93 13.17
CA SER A 329 19.52 6.73 13.64
C SER A 329 20.55 7.27 12.66
N LEU A 330 20.42 6.91 11.39
CA LEU A 330 21.33 7.36 10.34
C LEU A 330 21.36 8.90 10.22
N ILE A 331 20.19 9.54 10.30
CA ILE A 331 20.10 11.01 10.24
C ILE A 331 20.77 11.63 11.45
N GLU A 332 20.52 11.13 12.66
CA GLU A 332 21.12 11.67 13.88
C GLU A 332 22.65 11.55 13.88
N ASP A 333 23.17 10.39 13.48
CA ASP A 333 24.59 10.10 13.47
C ASP A 333 25.36 10.92 12.43
N ASN A 334 24.72 11.29 11.31
CA ASN A 334 25.37 11.99 10.20
C ASN A 334 24.99 13.47 10.07
N TYR A 335 23.84 13.88 10.60
CA TYR A 335 23.26 15.22 10.39
C TYR A 335 22.71 15.77 11.71
N ARG A 336 23.61 16.13 12.64
CA ARG A 336 23.27 16.55 14.03
C ARG A 336 22.19 17.64 14.14
N ASN A 337 22.15 18.56 13.17
CA ASN A 337 21.16 19.64 13.14
C ASN A 337 19.93 19.29 12.31
N GLY A 338 19.85 18.07 11.82
CA GLY A 338 18.82 17.61 10.91
C GLY A 338 19.19 17.74 9.43
N THR A 339 18.26 17.35 8.56
CA THR A 339 18.44 17.36 7.12
C THR A 339 17.14 17.74 6.40
N VAL A 340 17.28 18.28 5.20
CA VAL A 340 16.20 18.37 4.22
C VAL A 340 16.30 17.16 3.30
N THR A 341 15.28 16.33 3.25
CA THR A 341 15.26 15.12 2.43
C THR A 341 14.26 15.27 1.29
N ILE A 342 14.71 15.06 0.07
CA ILE A 342 13.85 14.97 -1.10
C ILE A 342 13.27 13.55 -1.16
N GLU A 343 11.95 13.44 -1.29
CA GLU A 343 11.23 12.16 -1.39
C GLU A 343 10.30 12.11 -2.59
N GLY A 344 10.18 10.95 -3.22
CA GLY A 344 9.33 10.70 -4.37
C GLY A 344 7.88 10.36 -3.97
N ASN A 345 7.30 11.07 -3.00
CA ASN A 345 5.91 10.83 -2.62
C ASN A 345 4.96 11.51 -3.60
N ARG A 346 3.92 10.77 -4.07
CA ARG A 346 2.89 11.28 -4.98
C ARG A 346 1.50 11.17 -4.37
N ALA A 347 0.65 12.17 -4.63
CA ALA A 347 -0.72 12.23 -4.13
C ALA A 347 -1.58 11.06 -4.63
N LEU A 348 -1.38 10.63 -5.88
CA LEU A 348 -2.15 9.57 -6.52
C LEU A 348 -1.73 8.14 -6.13
N GLU A 349 -0.64 7.95 -5.38
CA GLU A 349 -0.24 6.61 -4.94
C GLU A 349 -1.21 5.97 -3.94
N SER A 350 -1.85 6.77 -3.11
CA SER A 350 -2.80 6.26 -2.12
C SER A 350 -3.71 7.36 -1.58
N PHE A 351 -4.89 6.96 -1.12
CA PHE A 351 -5.84 7.87 -0.46
C PHE A 351 -5.20 8.65 0.71
N ALA A 352 -4.32 8.02 1.48
CA ALA A 352 -3.64 8.66 2.61
C ALA A 352 -2.65 9.77 2.20
N ARG A 353 -2.25 9.83 0.92
CA ARG A 353 -1.30 10.82 0.39
C ARG A 353 -1.96 11.94 -0.42
N MET A 354 -3.30 11.92 -0.57
CA MET A 354 -4.00 12.90 -1.42
C MET A 354 -3.70 14.37 -1.10
N ASP A 355 -3.57 14.68 0.19
CA ASP A 355 -3.35 16.04 0.68
C ASP A 355 -1.87 16.30 1.02
N ILE A 356 -0.96 15.54 0.41
CA ILE A 356 0.47 15.68 0.68
C ILE A 356 0.99 17.06 0.29
N GLY A 357 1.64 17.75 1.23
CA GLY A 357 2.25 19.05 1.02
C GLY A 357 3.60 18.96 0.29
N PHE A 358 4.05 20.10 -0.29
CA PHE A 358 5.40 20.19 -0.81
C PHE A 358 6.44 19.99 0.29
N VAL A 359 6.20 20.57 1.47
CA VAL A 359 7.06 20.46 2.66
C VAL A 359 6.30 19.74 3.75
N GLU A 360 6.89 18.69 4.29
CA GLU A 360 6.30 17.92 5.39
C GLU A 360 7.31 17.58 6.48
N ARG A 361 6.80 17.16 7.63
CA ARG A 361 7.57 16.60 8.74
C ARG A 361 6.97 15.28 9.20
N ASN A 362 7.84 14.29 9.35
CA ASN A 362 7.43 13.00 9.87
C ASN A 362 7.71 12.93 11.38
N PRO A 363 6.69 12.77 12.24
CA PRO A 363 6.88 12.70 13.69
C PRO A 363 7.76 11.53 14.14
N PHE A 364 7.87 10.48 13.32
CA PHE A 364 8.76 9.34 13.60
C PHE A 364 10.21 9.57 13.16
N VAL A 365 10.49 10.67 12.44
CA VAL A 365 11.83 11.08 12.02
C VAL A 365 11.99 12.58 12.33
N PRO A 366 12.20 12.95 13.61
CA PRO A 366 12.01 14.33 14.09
C PRO A 366 13.01 15.34 13.49
N ASN A 367 14.19 14.88 13.07
CA ASN A 367 15.24 15.74 12.51
C ASN A 367 15.23 15.77 10.98
N GLN A 368 14.09 15.45 10.36
CA GLN A 368 13.90 15.46 8.92
C GLN A 368 12.83 16.47 8.50
N THR A 369 13.15 17.30 7.51
CA THR A 369 12.17 18.05 6.75
C THR A 369 12.09 17.41 5.36
N VAL A 370 10.90 17.01 4.93
CA VAL A 370 10.68 16.29 3.67
C VAL A 370 10.22 17.27 2.61
N LEU A 371 10.79 17.18 1.40
CA LEU A 371 10.33 17.86 0.20
C LEU A 371 9.77 16.83 -0.79
N ASN A 372 8.56 17.09 -1.30
CA ASN A 372 7.84 16.24 -2.24
C ASN A 372 7.70 16.94 -3.61
N PRO A 373 8.76 17.03 -4.44
CA PRO A 373 8.74 17.84 -5.66
C PRO A 373 7.81 17.28 -6.75
N ILE A 374 7.59 15.96 -6.76
CA ILE A 374 6.75 15.28 -7.76
C ILE A 374 5.36 14.91 -7.21
N ARG A 375 4.91 15.56 -6.12
CA ARG A 375 3.66 15.19 -5.42
C ARG A 375 2.41 15.15 -6.30
N HIS A 376 2.38 15.93 -7.38
CA HIS A 376 1.25 16.00 -8.31
C HIS A 376 1.47 15.27 -9.63
N TRP A 377 2.65 14.66 -9.82
CA TRP A 377 2.92 13.90 -11.02
C TRP A 377 2.13 12.60 -11.06
N ILE A 378 1.63 12.24 -12.25
CA ILE A 378 1.06 10.92 -12.51
C ILE A 378 2.16 9.92 -12.89
N ALA A 379 1.85 8.63 -12.85
CA ALA A 379 2.86 7.60 -13.14
C ALA A 379 3.42 7.70 -14.57
N ALA A 380 2.62 8.11 -15.56
CA ALA A 380 3.09 8.33 -16.93
C ALA A 380 4.11 9.48 -17.04
N GLU A 381 3.94 10.55 -16.25
CA GLU A 381 4.91 11.66 -16.19
C GLU A 381 6.22 11.22 -15.56
N VAL A 382 6.16 10.42 -14.49
CA VAL A 382 7.36 9.86 -13.84
C VAL A 382 8.15 9.00 -14.83
N TRP A 383 7.48 8.09 -15.55
CA TRP A 383 8.14 7.23 -16.54
C TRP A 383 8.66 8.03 -17.74
N GLY A 384 7.87 8.97 -18.24
CA GLY A 384 8.31 9.87 -19.32
C GLY A 384 9.57 10.63 -18.95
N TYR A 385 9.64 11.12 -17.70
CA TYR A 385 10.82 11.82 -17.20
C TYR A 385 12.04 10.90 -17.04
N ILE A 386 11.86 9.68 -16.55
CA ILE A 386 12.93 8.67 -16.45
C ILE A 386 13.53 8.38 -17.84
N TRP A 387 12.70 8.21 -18.85
CA TRP A 387 13.14 7.89 -20.20
C TRP A 387 13.75 9.10 -20.94
N ILE A 388 13.25 10.32 -20.73
CA ILE A 388 13.84 11.51 -21.36
C ILE A 388 15.24 11.82 -20.81
N GLU A 389 15.46 11.51 -19.53
CA GLU A 389 16.74 11.69 -18.84
C GLU A 389 17.68 10.47 -18.97
N ASP A 390 17.29 9.46 -19.72
CA ASP A 390 18.03 8.20 -19.89
C ASP A 390 18.52 7.62 -18.56
N LEU A 391 17.62 7.58 -17.57
CA LEU A 391 17.93 7.05 -16.25
C LEU A 391 17.69 5.54 -16.21
N GLU A 392 18.76 4.80 -15.90
CA GLU A 392 18.66 3.36 -15.68
C GLU A 392 17.75 3.08 -14.47
N PHE A 393 16.70 2.30 -14.66
CA PHE A 393 15.72 1.97 -13.62
C PHE A 393 15.90 0.53 -13.11
N ASN A 394 15.32 0.23 -11.96
CA ASN A 394 15.38 -1.08 -11.33
C ASN A 394 14.73 -2.16 -12.24
N PRO A 395 15.43 -3.28 -12.53
CA PRO A 395 14.97 -4.30 -13.49
C PRO A 395 13.68 -5.01 -13.07
N LEU A 396 13.29 -4.95 -11.80
CA LEU A 396 12.03 -5.53 -11.34
C LEU A 396 10.79 -4.89 -12.00
N TYR A 397 10.89 -3.67 -12.51
CA TYR A 397 9.78 -3.07 -13.27
C TYR A 397 9.50 -3.81 -14.59
N GLU A 398 10.50 -4.46 -15.18
CA GLU A 398 10.33 -5.34 -16.33
C GLU A 398 9.59 -6.64 -15.98
N GLN A 399 9.49 -6.99 -14.69
CA GLN A 399 8.80 -8.16 -14.18
C GLN A 399 7.33 -7.90 -13.76
N ASP A 400 6.72 -6.82 -14.24
CA ASP A 400 5.32 -6.42 -13.96
C ASP A 400 5.04 -5.97 -12.51
N TYR A 401 6.06 -5.49 -11.79
CA TYR A 401 5.84 -4.80 -10.53
C TYR A 401 5.37 -3.36 -10.78
N GLU A 402 4.24 -2.99 -10.20
CA GLU A 402 3.74 -1.61 -10.24
C GLU A 402 4.60 -0.69 -9.36
N ARG A 403 5.04 -1.24 -8.23
CA ARG A 403 5.90 -0.55 -7.27
C ARG A 403 6.87 -1.52 -6.61
N ILE A 404 8.08 -1.05 -6.35
CA ILE A 404 9.11 -1.83 -5.68
C ILE A 404 9.11 -1.49 -4.19
N GLY A 405 9.15 -2.50 -3.35
CA GLY A 405 9.18 -2.43 -1.89
C GLY A 405 9.73 -3.71 -1.29
N CYS A 406 9.46 -3.95 0.00
CA CYS A 406 9.81 -5.21 0.66
C CYS A 406 9.08 -6.38 0.00
N TYR A 407 9.74 -7.52 -0.21
CA TYR A 407 9.15 -8.69 -0.89
C TYR A 407 7.93 -9.27 -0.17
N LEU A 408 7.83 -9.12 1.16
CA LEU A 408 6.70 -9.60 1.98
C LEU A 408 5.70 -8.49 2.38
N CYS A 409 5.71 -7.36 1.69
CA CYS A 409 4.91 -6.20 2.09
C CYS A 409 3.40 -6.51 2.07
N ALA A 410 2.70 -6.27 3.18
CA ALA A 410 1.24 -6.40 3.23
C ALA A 410 0.50 -5.52 2.21
N SER A 411 1.16 -4.49 1.66
CA SER A 411 0.61 -3.63 0.61
C SER A 411 0.99 -4.05 -0.80
N CYS A 412 1.77 -5.11 -0.96
CA CYS A 412 1.99 -5.76 -2.23
C CYS A 412 0.65 -6.28 -2.80
N LEU A 413 0.51 -6.26 -4.12
CA LEU A 413 -0.64 -6.84 -4.81
C LEU A 413 -0.53 -8.37 -4.85
N GLY A 414 -1.64 -9.09 -4.94
CA GLY A 414 -1.63 -10.54 -5.08
C GLY A 414 -0.90 -10.98 -6.35
N SER A 415 -1.10 -10.25 -7.44
CA SER A 415 -0.35 -10.49 -8.69
C SER A 415 1.17 -10.34 -8.52
N GLU A 416 1.62 -9.32 -7.79
CA GLU A 416 3.05 -9.13 -7.49
C GLU A 416 3.58 -10.22 -6.56
N TRP A 417 2.74 -10.71 -5.63
CA TRP A 417 3.09 -11.84 -4.76
C TRP A 417 3.29 -13.13 -5.57
N LYS A 418 2.41 -13.38 -6.55
CA LYS A 418 2.55 -14.49 -7.49
C LYS A 418 3.86 -14.37 -8.29
N THR A 419 4.14 -13.20 -8.86
CA THR A 419 5.41 -12.93 -9.55
C THR A 419 6.61 -13.16 -8.62
N THR A 420 6.51 -12.77 -7.33
CA THR A 420 7.57 -13.04 -6.34
C THR A 420 7.81 -14.54 -6.18
N GLY A 421 6.76 -15.37 -6.17
CA GLY A 421 6.88 -16.83 -6.12
C GLY A 421 7.59 -17.42 -7.34
N GLU A 422 7.42 -16.81 -8.52
CA GLU A 422 8.06 -17.24 -9.76
C GLU A 422 9.55 -16.90 -9.81
N ILE A 423 9.94 -15.68 -9.38
CA ILE A 423 11.33 -15.20 -9.52
C ILE A 423 12.17 -15.42 -8.26
N HIS A 424 11.55 -15.49 -7.08
CA HIS A 424 12.19 -15.69 -5.78
C HIS A 424 11.46 -16.73 -4.93
N PRO A 425 11.41 -18.00 -5.36
CA PRO A 425 10.67 -19.05 -4.68
C PRO A 425 11.12 -19.27 -3.22
N ASP A 426 12.40 -19.05 -2.92
CA ASP A 426 12.92 -19.21 -1.55
C ASP A 426 12.38 -18.13 -0.61
N LEU A 427 12.39 -16.86 -1.02
CA LEU A 427 11.85 -15.74 -0.25
C LEU A 427 10.33 -15.88 -0.07
N HIS A 428 9.65 -16.28 -1.13
CA HIS A 428 8.22 -16.54 -1.13
C HIS A 428 7.88 -17.65 -0.14
N SER A 429 8.53 -18.83 -0.25
CA SER A 429 8.28 -19.99 0.61
C SER A 429 8.64 -19.72 2.08
N GLN A 430 9.67 -18.92 2.35
CA GLN A 430 10.02 -18.53 3.72
C GLN A 430 8.87 -17.74 4.37
N TRP A 431 8.30 -16.79 3.63
CA TRP A 431 7.20 -15.99 4.17
C TRP A 431 5.90 -16.76 4.27
N GLU A 432 5.57 -17.62 3.30
CA GLU A 432 4.38 -18.47 3.35
C GLU A 432 4.42 -19.42 4.54
N ARG A 433 5.59 -20.01 4.83
CA ARG A 433 5.77 -20.86 6.01
C ARG A 433 5.51 -20.07 7.30
N SER A 434 6.08 -18.90 7.43
CA SER A 434 5.86 -18.04 8.60
C SER A 434 4.40 -17.62 8.77
N LEU A 435 3.70 -17.37 7.67
CA LEU A 435 2.26 -17.10 7.68
C LEU A 435 1.42 -18.32 8.04
N GLY A 436 1.81 -19.52 7.58
CA GLY A 436 1.15 -20.77 7.93
C GLY A 436 1.27 -21.07 9.42
N GLU A 437 2.48 -20.99 9.97
CA GLU A 437 2.74 -21.16 11.41
C GLU A 437 1.94 -20.16 12.26
N TRP A 438 1.91 -18.91 11.84
CA TRP A 438 1.08 -17.89 12.49
C TRP A 438 -0.42 -18.22 12.35
N GLY A 439 -0.88 -18.65 11.18
CA GLY A 439 -2.26 -19.02 10.93
C GLY A 439 -2.74 -20.16 11.86
N GLU A 440 -1.92 -21.19 12.05
CA GLU A 440 -2.17 -22.29 12.98
C GLU A 440 -2.28 -21.78 14.42
N GLN A 441 -1.35 -20.91 14.84
CA GLN A 441 -1.33 -20.34 16.19
C GLN A 441 -2.61 -19.55 16.52
N VAL A 442 -3.13 -18.80 15.55
CA VAL A 442 -4.33 -17.95 15.74
C VAL A 442 -5.63 -18.64 15.31
N GLY A 443 -5.55 -19.89 14.82
CA GLY A 443 -6.69 -20.71 14.46
C GLY A 443 -7.44 -20.26 13.22
N VAL A 444 -6.75 -19.67 12.21
CA VAL A 444 -7.34 -19.33 10.91
C VAL A 444 -7.13 -20.45 9.90
N SER A 445 -8.00 -20.55 8.90
CA SER A 445 -7.87 -21.56 7.86
C SER A 445 -6.70 -21.25 6.91
N PRO A 446 -6.12 -22.28 6.26
CA PRO A 446 -5.09 -22.09 5.23
C PRO A 446 -5.56 -21.17 4.09
N GLU A 447 -6.85 -21.21 3.71
CA GLU A 447 -7.44 -20.34 2.70
C GLU A 447 -7.43 -18.85 3.13
N PHE A 448 -7.60 -18.58 4.43
CA PHE A 448 -7.49 -17.22 4.96
C PHE A 448 -6.10 -16.63 4.68
N VAL A 449 -5.06 -17.45 4.88
CA VAL A 449 -3.67 -17.07 4.58
C VAL A 449 -3.47 -16.94 3.07
N ARG A 450 -3.85 -17.98 2.31
CA ARG A 450 -3.67 -18.06 0.85
C ARG A 450 -4.33 -16.91 0.10
N TYR A 451 -5.55 -16.52 0.46
CA TYR A 451 -6.26 -15.41 -0.18
C TYR A 451 -5.84 -14.04 0.34
N GLY A 452 -4.84 -13.99 1.21
CA GLY A 452 -4.22 -12.76 1.69
C GLY A 452 -5.07 -11.93 2.66
N PHE A 453 -6.04 -12.52 3.35
CA PHE A 453 -6.84 -11.84 4.37
C PHE A 453 -6.01 -11.36 5.56
N TRP A 454 -4.87 -11.98 5.84
CA TRP A 454 -3.89 -11.55 6.84
C TRP A 454 -3.37 -10.13 6.61
N ARG A 455 -3.49 -9.61 5.39
CA ARG A 455 -3.05 -8.26 5.01
C ARG A 455 -3.86 -7.13 5.66
N TRP A 456 -4.87 -7.47 6.46
CA TRP A 456 -5.66 -6.50 7.25
C TRP A 456 -5.90 -7.03 8.65
N LYS A 457 -5.69 -6.20 9.67
CA LYS A 457 -6.19 -6.49 11.03
C LYS A 457 -7.70 -6.27 11.13
N SER A 458 -8.23 -5.34 10.33
CA SER A 458 -9.67 -5.10 10.18
C SER A 458 -10.01 -5.12 8.70
N LEU A 459 -10.76 -6.14 8.24
CA LEU A 459 -11.12 -6.27 6.83
C LEU A 459 -11.93 -5.05 6.35
N PRO A 460 -11.55 -4.43 5.23
CA PRO A 460 -12.36 -3.40 4.61
C PRO A 460 -13.67 -3.99 4.07
N PRO A 461 -14.71 -3.16 3.81
CA PRO A 461 -16.03 -3.64 3.41
C PRO A 461 -16.02 -4.62 2.23
N LYS A 462 -15.25 -4.33 1.19
CA LYS A 462 -15.13 -5.24 0.03
C LYS A 462 -14.56 -6.62 0.40
N MET A 463 -13.50 -6.65 1.20
CA MET A 463 -12.90 -7.92 1.64
C MET A 463 -13.80 -8.70 2.59
N ARG A 464 -14.69 -8.02 3.34
CA ARG A 464 -15.72 -8.71 4.12
C ARG A 464 -16.73 -9.43 3.22
N LEU A 465 -17.17 -8.77 2.14
CA LEU A 465 -18.07 -9.40 1.16
C LEU A 465 -17.43 -10.64 0.53
N VAL A 466 -16.15 -10.56 0.14
CA VAL A 466 -15.42 -11.72 -0.38
C VAL A 466 -15.35 -12.85 0.66
N ALA A 467 -15.09 -12.51 1.93
CA ALA A 467 -15.05 -13.51 2.99
C ALA A 467 -16.43 -14.14 3.25
N GLU A 468 -17.52 -13.36 3.17
CA GLU A 468 -18.89 -13.85 3.27
C GLU A 468 -19.26 -14.77 2.10
N GLU A 469 -18.92 -14.40 0.86
CA GLU A 469 -19.13 -15.24 -0.33
C GLU A 469 -18.39 -16.58 -0.23
N LEU A 470 -17.20 -16.57 0.36
CA LEU A 470 -16.39 -17.76 0.59
C LEU A 470 -16.78 -18.52 1.87
N GLN A 471 -17.80 -18.07 2.59
CA GLN A 471 -18.25 -18.63 3.88
C GLN A 471 -17.11 -18.75 4.92
N MET A 472 -16.13 -17.84 4.84
CA MET A 472 -14.97 -17.84 5.72
C MET A 472 -15.32 -17.25 7.08
N LYS A 473 -14.94 -17.95 8.15
CA LYS A 473 -14.91 -17.36 9.48
C LYS A 473 -13.78 -16.34 9.52
N VAL A 474 -14.12 -15.06 9.52
CA VAL A 474 -13.16 -13.99 9.75
C VAL A 474 -12.99 -13.85 11.26
N PRO A 475 -11.87 -14.28 11.84
CA PRO A 475 -11.63 -14.04 13.25
C PRO A 475 -11.54 -12.54 13.46
N GLN A 476 -12.02 -12.06 14.60
CA GLN A 476 -11.67 -10.70 15.02
C GLN A 476 -10.17 -10.70 15.31
N MET A 477 -9.38 -10.32 14.30
CA MET A 477 -7.92 -10.35 14.33
C MET A 477 -7.40 -9.19 15.19
N ARG A 478 -7.68 -9.25 16.47
CA ARG A 478 -6.84 -8.61 17.47
C ARG A 478 -5.76 -9.62 17.81
N SER A 479 -4.58 -9.17 18.16
CA SER A 479 -3.49 -10.08 18.53
C SER A 479 -3.98 -11.08 19.59
N ASP A 480 -4.14 -12.35 19.24
CA ASP A 480 -4.67 -13.36 20.17
C ASP A 480 -3.71 -13.65 21.33
N SER A 481 -2.50 -13.09 21.25
CA SER A 481 -1.47 -13.17 22.27
C SER A 481 -1.61 -12.12 23.39
N MET A 482 -2.50 -11.12 23.25
CA MET A 482 -2.65 -10.04 24.23
C MET A 482 -4.12 -9.80 24.52
N GLU A 483 -4.58 -10.23 25.67
CA GLU A 483 -5.96 -10.04 26.14
C GLU A 483 -5.99 -9.03 27.29
N LEU A 484 -6.87 -8.05 27.22
CA LEU A 484 -7.15 -7.11 28.29
C LEU A 484 -8.57 -7.34 28.81
N ARG A 485 -8.68 -7.79 30.05
CA ARG A 485 -9.97 -7.91 30.77
C ARG A 485 -10.15 -6.71 31.67
N ILE A 486 -11.23 -5.97 31.50
CA ILE A 486 -11.50 -4.72 32.23
C ILE A 486 -12.72 -4.89 33.10
N SER A 487 -12.63 -4.51 34.38
CA SER A 487 -13.75 -4.25 35.28
C SER A 487 -13.78 -2.76 35.61
N LYS A 488 -14.99 -2.18 35.72
CA LYS A 488 -15.20 -0.78 36.04
C LYS A 488 -16.09 -0.68 37.28
N GLY A 489 -15.75 0.21 38.21
CA GLY A 489 -16.57 0.42 39.42
C GLY A 489 -16.15 1.64 40.20
N ALA A 490 -16.97 2.00 41.21
CA ALA A 490 -16.59 3.00 42.20
C ALA A 490 -15.45 2.45 43.10
N SER A 491 -14.48 3.31 43.44
CA SER A 491 -13.38 2.90 44.31
C SER A 491 -13.85 2.87 45.77
N PRO A 492 -13.75 1.73 46.47
CA PRO A 492 -14.05 1.67 47.87
C PRO A 492 -13.01 2.38 48.75
N CYS A 493 -11.81 2.64 48.21
CA CYS A 493 -10.71 3.23 48.96
C CYS A 493 -10.59 4.76 48.88
N VAL A 494 -11.37 5.39 47.97
CA VAL A 494 -11.39 6.84 47.81
C VAL A 494 -12.83 7.29 47.73
N ALA A 495 -13.31 8.00 48.74
CA ALA A 495 -14.66 8.49 48.76
C ALA A 495 -14.96 9.35 47.52
N GLY A 496 -15.92 8.92 46.70
CA GLY A 496 -16.27 9.58 45.45
C GLY A 496 -15.31 9.34 44.27
N GLY A 497 -14.30 8.47 44.42
CA GLY A 497 -13.36 8.11 43.35
C GLY A 497 -13.86 7.00 42.43
N PHE A 498 -13.28 6.93 41.24
CA PHE A 498 -13.55 5.88 40.26
C PHE A 498 -12.33 4.96 40.12
N SER A 499 -12.58 3.66 39.99
CA SER A 499 -11.54 2.69 39.70
C SER A 499 -11.77 1.99 38.35
N MET A 500 -10.68 1.72 37.67
CA MET A 500 -10.66 0.86 36.47
C MET A 500 -9.58 -0.18 36.68
N GLU A 501 -9.96 -1.43 36.59
CA GLU A 501 -9.07 -2.58 36.81
C GLU A 501 -9.09 -3.50 35.60
N GLY A 502 -7.97 -4.14 35.33
CA GLY A 502 -7.84 -5.09 34.25
C GLY A 502 -6.58 -5.94 34.36
N VAL A 503 -6.56 -7.00 33.59
CA VAL A 503 -5.39 -7.88 33.46
C VAL A 503 -4.96 -7.87 31.99
N LEU A 504 -3.71 -7.51 31.74
CA LEU A 504 -3.11 -7.54 30.42
C LEU A 504 -2.12 -8.71 30.35
N THR A 505 -2.47 -9.73 29.59
CA THR A 505 -1.62 -10.90 29.37
C THR A 505 -0.76 -10.70 28.12
N VAL A 506 0.55 -10.89 28.26
CA VAL A 506 1.55 -10.81 27.19
C VAL A 506 2.32 -12.12 27.09
N PRO A 507 2.45 -12.73 25.89
CA PRO A 507 3.06 -14.07 25.74
C PRO A 507 4.56 -14.10 26.04
N HIS A 508 5.28 -13.01 25.84
CA HIS A 508 6.71 -12.90 26.07
C HIS A 508 6.98 -11.89 27.19
N LYS A 509 7.30 -12.38 28.36
CA LYS A 509 7.65 -11.53 29.51
C LYS A 509 9.11 -11.11 29.43
N ARG A 510 9.37 -9.83 29.23
CA ARG A 510 10.63 -9.20 29.59
C ARG A 510 10.65 -8.97 31.11
N ASP A 511 11.84 -8.70 31.66
CA ASP A 511 12.00 -8.28 33.05
C ASP A 511 11.03 -7.12 33.38
N PHE A 512 10.28 -7.27 34.46
CA PHE A 512 9.25 -6.30 34.86
C PHE A 512 9.84 -4.92 35.22
N SER A 513 11.14 -4.84 35.48
CA SER A 513 11.86 -3.57 35.63
C SER A 513 11.73 -2.67 34.41
N GLN A 514 11.61 -3.23 33.20
CA GLN A 514 11.41 -2.47 31.96
C GLN A 514 10.03 -1.81 31.90
N VAL A 515 9.04 -2.44 32.53
CA VAL A 515 7.70 -1.84 32.72
C VAL A 515 7.78 -0.71 33.71
N ALA A 516 8.50 -0.90 34.83
CA ALA A 516 8.71 0.15 35.81
C ALA A 516 9.41 1.40 35.19
N GLU A 517 10.41 1.17 34.33
CA GLU A 517 11.06 2.26 33.57
C GLU A 517 10.08 2.98 32.63
N ALA A 518 9.27 2.24 31.86
CA ALA A 518 8.27 2.85 30.99
C ALA A 518 7.24 3.68 31.76
N LEU A 519 6.81 3.21 32.94
CA LEU A 519 5.84 3.89 33.81
C LEU A 519 6.32 5.21 34.38
N LYS A 520 7.64 5.46 34.45
CA LYS A 520 8.20 6.77 34.83
C LYS A 520 7.78 7.90 33.87
N THR A 521 7.37 7.53 32.64
CA THR A 521 6.81 8.51 31.69
C THR A 521 5.36 8.89 31.97
N VAL A 522 4.68 8.15 32.86
CA VAL A 522 3.29 8.39 33.27
C VAL A 522 3.23 9.18 34.59
N GLY A 523 4.07 8.86 35.56
CA GLY A 523 4.08 9.53 36.85
C GLY A 523 5.30 9.18 37.71
N LYS A 524 5.27 9.57 39.00
CA LYS A 524 6.30 9.20 39.97
C LYS A 524 6.17 7.73 40.33
N VAL A 525 7.23 6.95 40.12
CA VAL A 525 7.25 5.50 40.27
C VAL A 525 7.86 5.09 41.62
N LYS A 526 7.17 4.15 42.29
CA LYS A 526 7.73 3.31 43.34
C LYS A 526 7.68 1.85 42.87
N PHE A 527 8.82 1.19 42.81
CA PHE A 527 8.95 -0.17 42.30
C PHE A 527 9.55 -1.08 43.38
N SER A 528 8.94 -2.24 43.60
CA SER A 528 9.47 -3.33 44.39
C SER A 528 9.78 -4.52 43.47
N PRO A 529 11.06 -4.79 43.17
CA PRO A 529 11.46 -5.91 42.33
C PRO A 529 11.07 -7.27 42.90
N GLU A 530 11.18 -7.43 44.22
CA GLU A 530 10.91 -8.70 44.92
C GLU A 530 9.46 -9.16 44.79
N PHE A 531 8.52 -8.22 44.75
CA PHE A 531 7.09 -8.51 44.62
C PHE A 531 6.57 -8.24 43.21
N GLU A 532 7.42 -7.78 42.30
CA GLU A 532 7.02 -7.32 40.96
C GLU A 532 5.81 -6.35 41.01
N VAL A 533 5.87 -5.36 41.89
CA VAL A 533 4.80 -4.37 42.06
C VAL A 533 5.31 -2.96 41.77
N VAL A 534 4.59 -2.27 40.92
CA VAL A 534 4.83 -0.86 40.62
C VAL A 534 3.64 -0.03 41.07
N MET A 535 3.90 1.07 41.78
CA MET A 535 2.93 2.09 42.08
C MET A 535 3.35 3.39 41.40
N VAL A 536 2.43 4.01 40.67
CA VAL A 536 2.62 5.30 40.01
C VAL A 536 1.68 6.32 40.62
N LYS A 537 2.23 7.46 41.03
CA LYS A 537 1.45 8.62 41.48
C LYS A 537 1.48 9.71 40.42
N THR A 538 0.33 10.21 40.03
CA THR A 538 0.15 11.38 39.16
C THR A 538 -0.53 12.50 39.94
N ALA A 539 -0.69 13.68 39.33
CA ALA A 539 -1.49 14.75 39.92
C ALA A 539 -2.96 14.34 40.10
N ASP A 540 -3.48 13.52 39.17
CA ASP A 540 -4.90 13.22 39.02
C ASP A 540 -5.29 11.79 39.48
N GLY A 541 -4.34 11.01 40.02
CA GLY A 541 -4.68 9.65 40.44
C GLY A 541 -3.49 8.75 40.80
N THR A 542 -3.80 7.48 41.01
CA THR A 542 -2.83 6.44 41.35
C THR A 542 -3.04 5.21 40.45
N LEU A 543 -1.93 4.69 39.92
CA LEU A 543 -1.90 3.44 39.17
C LEU A 543 -1.09 2.41 39.97
N LYS A 544 -1.59 1.19 40.05
CA LYS A 544 -0.85 0.01 40.55
C LYS A 544 -0.76 -1.03 39.46
N MET A 545 0.37 -1.66 39.36
CA MET A 545 0.62 -2.71 38.39
C MET A 545 1.44 -3.83 39.00
N PHE A 546 1.11 -5.07 38.64
CA PHE A 546 1.76 -6.29 39.13
C PHE A 546 2.39 -7.06 37.97
N GLY A 547 3.44 -7.79 38.23
CA GLY A 547 4.18 -8.59 37.23
C GLY A 547 3.33 -9.58 36.46
N GLY A 548 2.20 -10.04 37.05
CA GLY A 548 1.20 -10.84 36.36
C GLY A 548 0.35 -10.11 35.31
N GLY A 549 0.58 -8.79 35.12
CA GLY A 549 -0.18 -7.95 34.17
C GLY A 549 -1.45 -7.33 34.75
N HIS A 550 -1.73 -7.48 36.03
CA HIS A 550 -2.86 -6.81 36.69
C HIS A 550 -2.58 -5.31 36.82
N ILE A 551 -3.53 -4.50 36.35
CA ILE A 551 -3.47 -3.03 36.35
C ILE A 551 -4.69 -2.51 37.12
N SER A 552 -4.47 -1.58 38.05
CA SER A 552 -5.52 -0.88 38.77
C SER A 552 -5.26 0.61 38.73
N ALA A 553 -6.17 1.39 38.17
CA ALA A 553 -6.11 2.85 38.10
C ALA A 553 -7.25 3.47 38.90
N ILE A 554 -6.95 4.44 39.76
CA ILE A 554 -7.90 5.15 40.60
C ILE A 554 -7.73 6.65 40.36
N ALA A 555 -8.83 7.34 40.09
CA ALA A 555 -8.86 8.79 39.87
C ALA A 555 -10.16 9.41 40.40
N PRO A 556 -10.22 10.74 40.62
CA PRO A 556 -11.42 11.44 41.05
C PRO A 556 -12.58 11.38 40.04
N THR A 557 -12.29 11.23 38.76
CA THR A 557 -13.26 11.15 37.67
C THR A 557 -13.16 9.83 36.92
N LYS A 558 -14.25 9.42 36.30
CA LYS A 558 -14.32 8.20 35.47
C LYS A 558 -13.34 8.30 34.26
N GLU A 559 -13.34 9.44 33.59
CA GLU A 559 -12.48 9.73 32.45
C GLU A 559 -11.00 9.73 32.85
N GLY A 560 -10.68 10.29 34.03
CA GLY A 560 -9.35 10.28 34.63
C GLY A 560 -8.87 8.87 34.95
N ALA A 561 -9.73 8.02 35.54
CA ALA A 561 -9.39 6.61 35.80
C ALA A 561 -9.15 5.83 34.48
N GLN A 562 -9.97 6.09 33.46
CA GLN A 562 -9.84 5.47 32.14
C GLN A 562 -8.55 5.91 31.44
N ALA A 563 -8.25 7.22 31.43
CA ALA A 563 -7.03 7.76 30.81
C ALA A 563 -5.75 7.23 31.52
N LEU A 564 -5.77 7.19 32.85
CA LEU A 564 -4.66 6.68 33.63
C LEU A 564 -4.44 5.17 33.43
N PHE A 565 -5.53 4.41 33.34
CA PHE A 565 -5.49 2.98 33.04
C PHE A 565 -4.87 2.73 31.65
N GLN A 566 -5.33 3.45 30.63
CA GLN A 566 -4.82 3.33 29.28
C GLN A 566 -3.34 3.69 29.21
N ALA A 567 -2.92 4.81 29.81
CA ALA A 567 -1.51 5.20 29.88
C ALA A 567 -0.64 4.13 30.56
N GLY A 568 -1.17 3.49 31.62
CA GLY A 568 -0.53 2.37 32.29
C GLY A 568 -0.39 1.14 31.38
N ALA A 569 -1.47 0.76 30.69
CA ALA A 569 -1.47 -0.38 29.77
C ALA A 569 -0.52 -0.16 28.59
N GLU A 570 -0.47 1.04 28.01
CA GLU A 570 0.48 1.41 26.97
C GLU A 570 1.93 1.35 27.48
N ALA A 571 2.19 1.84 28.69
CA ALA A 571 3.53 1.78 29.31
C ALA A 571 3.94 0.33 29.60
N PHE A 572 3.00 -0.52 30.03
CA PHE A 572 3.24 -1.95 30.20
C PHE A 572 3.69 -2.61 28.90
N LEU A 573 2.94 -2.40 27.81
CA LEU A 573 3.30 -2.93 26.50
C LEU A 573 4.66 -2.38 26.02
N ARG A 574 4.92 -1.11 26.22
CA ARG A 574 6.22 -0.50 25.87
C ARG A 574 7.38 -1.16 26.60
N GLY A 575 7.21 -1.48 27.88
CA GLY A 575 8.19 -2.23 28.65
C GLY A 575 8.39 -3.66 28.16
N GLN A 576 7.30 -4.36 27.83
CA GLN A 576 7.32 -5.76 27.40
C GLN A 576 7.77 -5.96 25.94
N LEU A 577 7.36 -5.07 25.02
CA LEU A 577 7.51 -5.20 23.57
C LEU A 577 8.47 -4.16 22.97
N CYS A 578 9.32 -3.53 23.76
CA CYS A 578 10.26 -2.52 23.23
C CYS A 578 11.13 -3.15 22.12
N THR A 579 11.11 -2.54 20.92
CA THR A 579 11.89 -2.99 19.75
C THR A 579 13.27 -2.33 19.65
N ASN A 580 13.65 -1.53 20.64
CA ASN A 580 14.90 -0.74 20.66
C ASN A 580 15.10 0.16 19.42
N CYS A 581 14.01 0.58 18.76
CA CYS A 581 14.06 1.44 17.57
C CYS A 581 14.51 2.88 17.89
N ARG A 582 14.62 3.25 19.17
CA ARG A 582 15.09 4.53 19.71
C ARG A 582 14.30 5.77 19.25
N ILE A 583 13.15 5.61 18.58
CA ILE A 583 12.32 6.74 18.12
C ILE A 583 11.83 7.59 19.30
N CYS A 584 11.41 6.95 20.40
CA CYS A 584 10.97 7.65 21.63
C CYS A 584 12.08 8.49 22.27
N GLU A 585 13.32 7.99 22.24
CA GLU A 585 14.51 8.69 22.75
C GLU A 585 14.76 9.96 21.95
N ARG A 586 14.71 9.87 20.63
CA ARG A 586 14.97 10.99 19.71
C ARG A 586 13.88 12.06 19.71
N ASN A 587 12.64 11.66 20.00
CA ASN A 587 11.54 12.60 20.18
C ASN A 587 11.53 13.29 21.55
N CYS A 588 12.37 12.87 22.49
CA CYS A 588 12.41 13.46 23.82
C CYS A 588 13.22 14.75 23.85
N LYS A 589 12.56 15.90 23.81
CA LYS A 589 13.20 17.22 23.91
C LYS A 589 14.01 17.40 25.20
N PHE A 590 13.65 16.67 26.25
CA PHE A 590 14.31 16.76 27.57
C PHE A 590 15.45 15.74 27.71
N LYS A 591 15.69 14.91 26.69
CA LYS A 591 16.69 13.82 26.74
C LYS A 591 16.56 12.96 28.00
N ALA A 592 15.31 12.68 28.39
CA ALA A 592 14.96 11.97 29.61
C ALA A 592 14.79 10.47 29.40
N ILE A 593 14.81 9.97 28.16
CA ILE A 593 14.58 8.56 27.84
C ILE A 593 15.69 8.06 26.92
N THR A 594 16.17 6.85 27.19
CA THR A 594 17.08 6.09 26.33
C THR A 594 16.48 4.71 26.07
N ALA A 595 16.70 4.16 24.89
CA ALA A 595 16.18 2.88 24.45
C ALA A 595 17.24 2.09 23.65
N ASP A 596 18.44 2.02 24.22
CA ASP A 596 19.58 1.28 23.67
C ASP A 596 19.76 -0.03 24.45
N GLY A 597 19.30 -1.14 23.86
CA GLY A 597 19.22 -2.45 24.53
C GLY A 597 18.13 -2.52 25.60
N GLN A 598 18.03 -1.55 26.45
CA GLN A 598 17.05 -1.43 27.53
C GLN A 598 16.43 -0.03 27.57
N LEU A 599 15.15 0.00 27.93
CA LEU A 599 14.48 1.27 28.20
C LEU A 599 14.93 1.81 29.57
N LYS A 600 15.36 3.08 29.61
CA LYS A 600 15.71 3.80 30.83
C LYS A 600 15.12 5.21 30.79
N VAL A 601 14.56 5.67 31.90
CA VAL A 601 13.94 6.98 32.03
C VAL A 601 14.53 7.73 33.22
N ASP A 602 15.12 8.91 32.95
CA ASP A 602 15.57 9.84 33.98
C ASP A 602 14.36 10.67 34.48
N GLU A 603 13.85 10.34 35.65
CA GLU A 603 12.69 11.01 36.27
C GLU A 603 12.93 12.49 36.54
N ARG A 604 14.19 12.92 36.76
CA ARG A 604 14.53 14.33 37.03
C ARG A 604 14.34 15.19 35.77
N ARG A 605 14.59 14.61 34.60
CA ARG A 605 14.46 15.26 33.30
C ARG A 605 13.09 15.07 32.69
N CYS A 606 12.41 13.96 32.99
CA CYS A 606 11.12 13.65 32.43
C CYS A 606 10.05 14.65 32.86
N ARG A 607 9.32 15.21 31.90
CA ARG A 607 8.20 16.14 32.14
C ARG A 607 6.84 15.49 31.93
N GLN A 608 6.79 14.17 31.75
CA GLN A 608 5.55 13.39 31.55
C GLN A 608 4.65 13.96 30.44
N CYS A 609 5.26 14.52 29.39
CA CYS A 609 4.57 15.21 28.30
C CYS A 609 3.93 14.27 27.26
N GLY A 610 4.07 12.95 27.38
CA GLY A 610 3.48 11.94 26.49
C GLY A 610 4.16 11.77 25.11
N LYS A 611 5.03 12.68 24.66
CA LYS A 611 5.60 12.66 23.30
C LYS A 611 6.38 11.38 22.95
N CYS A 612 7.00 10.73 23.91
CA CYS A 612 7.66 9.46 23.72
C CYS A 612 6.68 8.29 23.53
N ALA A 613 5.47 8.36 24.11
CA ALA A 613 4.42 7.38 23.88
C ALA A 613 3.77 7.58 22.49
N GLU A 614 3.43 8.82 22.12
CA GLU A 614 2.91 9.15 20.79
C GLU A 614 3.83 8.66 19.65
N ALA A 615 5.14 8.79 19.85
CA ALA A 615 6.15 8.34 18.89
C ALA A 615 6.48 6.85 18.97
N CYS A 616 6.03 6.15 20.00
CA CYS A 616 6.34 4.72 20.20
C CYS A 616 5.50 3.85 19.28
N VAL A 617 6.16 2.92 18.56
CA VAL A 617 5.46 1.99 17.67
C VAL A 617 4.46 1.11 18.42
N VAL A 618 4.82 0.69 19.64
CA VAL A 618 3.97 -0.19 20.47
C VAL A 618 2.74 0.55 20.96
N ALA A 619 2.90 1.75 21.53
CA ALA A 619 1.77 2.56 21.97
C ALA A 619 0.88 3.01 20.81
N HIS A 620 1.47 3.39 19.66
CA HIS A 620 0.73 3.77 18.47
C HIS A 620 -0.22 2.68 17.94
N TYR A 621 0.15 1.43 18.12
CA TYR A 621 -0.66 0.29 17.68
C TYR A 621 -1.36 -0.42 18.85
N TYR A 622 -1.53 0.24 19.99
CA TYR A 622 -2.19 -0.34 21.15
C TYR A 622 -3.50 -1.05 20.80
N ASP A 623 -4.41 -0.38 20.09
CA ASP A 623 -5.72 -0.93 19.69
C ASP A 623 -5.63 -2.13 18.74
N LYS A 624 -4.49 -2.30 18.07
CA LYS A 624 -4.24 -3.44 17.16
C LYS A 624 -3.52 -4.59 17.85
N LEU A 625 -2.84 -4.32 18.95
CA LEU A 625 -2.10 -5.31 19.74
C LEU A 625 -2.95 -5.92 20.85
N VAL A 626 -3.88 -5.16 21.41
CA VAL A 626 -4.64 -5.56 22.59
C VAL A 626 -6.09 -5.86 22.23
N LYS A 627 -6.56 -7.07 22.57
CA LYS A 627 -7.96 -7.44 22.52
C LYS A 627 -8.63 -6.99 23.84
N ALA A 628 -9.53 -6.02 23.78
CA ALA A 628 -10.36 -5.69 24.92
C ALA A 628 -11.46 -6.75 25.07
N GLY A 629 -11.37 -7.58 26.10
CA GLY A 629 -12.46 -8.46 26.55
C GLY A 629 -13.42 -7.65 27.43
N GLU A 630 -14.72 -7.76 27.26
CA GLU A 630 -15.67 -7.36 28.29
C GLU A 630 -15.57 -8.37 29.46
N GLY A 631 -14.78 -8.02 30.47
CA GLY A 631 -14.71 -8.79 31.69
C GLY A 631 -16.05 -8.73 32.42
N LYS A 632 -16.65 -9.86 32.73
CA LYS A 632 -17.68 -9.89 33.79
C LYS A 632 -17.02 -9.37 35.08
N PRO A 633 -17.68 -8.49 35.83
CA PRO A 633 -17.13 -8.01 37.10
C PRO A 633 -16.82 -9.21 37.98
N VAL A 634 -15.54 -9.40 38.29
CA VAL A 634 -15.16 -10.33 39.35
C VAL A 634 -15.47 -9.62 40.66
N TYR A 635 -16.64 -9.84 41.19
CA TYR A 635 -16.89 -9.48 42.57
C TYR A 635 -16.01 -10.39 43.44
N ALA A 636 -14.91 -9.85 43.93
CA ALA A 636 -14.26 -10.43 45.08
C ALA A 636 -15.24 -10.37 46.23
N GLY A 637 -15.98 -11.46 46.46
CA GLY A 637 -16.84 -11.59 47.62
C GLY A 637 -15.97 -11.48 48.87
N VAL A 638 -16.03 -10.36 49.52
CA VAL A 638 -15.66 -10.28 50.95
C VAL A 638 -16.80 -10.97 51.69
N LYS A 639 -16.53 -12.20 52.18
CA LYS A 639 -17.25 -12.74 53.31
C LYS A 639 -16.76 -12.10 54.59
#